data_da6574672ee1a1baa37870172399a76e
#
_entry.id   da6574672ee1a1baa37870172399a76e
#
_cell.length_a   1.000
_cell.length_b   1.000
_cell.length_c   1.000
_cell.angle_alpha   90.00
_cell.angle_beta   90.00
_cell.angle_gamma   90.00
#
_symmetry.space_group_name_H-M   'P 1'
#
loop_
_entity.id
_entity.type
_entity.pdbx_description
1 polymer ?
#
loop_
_entity_poly.entity_id
_entity_poly.type
_entity_poly.pdbx_seq_one_letter_code
_entity_poly.pdbx_strand_id
1 'polypeptide(L)'
;MGNKHTDIQAQVKFPLGVKLAIIIGTIVLVSLGCVTFLNSHFIGQDVKITAENNNLTINSRSAGTVDDRLSTVRSNVFQLLDLMNVVSGGRSSSLSRQAEAFFFERNQDIAAVNILTGEDFKSSARSAKESSIINNRFFISNEIDVSSLENFIEASTQQINRSCMGETIALNASPFFNIPVMALFFPWKENGLDQTCVITFSIENMLDILGTDSVNTTFILNDSAELLCHPDTEKVLIGESYKNYPLVAAMLRNNESNSDSRQIPFSVIDENKKKTDYFGAYQKLSIGDITVLTTVPVDSILEGVRTTRKNNIYLTGIVFFLSVIIILVFTRQGISRHLRKLTEAAEEIKNGNFDTPVFDELSTKRRDEIGVLNQSTKDEREFLDVFAKFTNKGVAKSIARKELDFDPHLKDITIFFSDIRGFTAISDGFKNRFENDSPREIIGFLNDYMSRMVNCITLSHGNVDKFEGDAIMAVWGILREDSLAFEKLPDSSPEKAERYRKHKNHIKEDALNAIRGTIAMRYALMKYNKDAAAFTKAHENEAKAKYKPHIRIGCGLNSGRATCGIMGSEDKMEYTAIGDAVNFASRTESSNKPCGTDILITEDTYNLLKDDFIKNESNNYSIKTENLENEIIVEMIPVEFEVKGKGAQHFYGVVNMPGFDIQKFFQQGEPEFVPDEDCLKAVGPDGPKNMAQVRELLGIPVPDFEKVNLNEEENKIQIKK
;
A
#
# COMPACT_ATOMS: atom_id res chain seq x y z
N MET A 1 7.69 -21.90 -21.44
CA MET A 1 7.94 -20.70 -20.61
C MET A 1 6.71 -20.25 -19.80
N GLY A 2 6.01 -21.11 -19.15
CA GLY A 2 4.84 -20.75 -18.37
C GLY A 2 4.69 -21.64 -17.14
N ASN A 3 5.41 -21.41 -16.05
CA ASN A 3 5.04 -21.90 -14.71
C ASN A 3 6.00 -21.49 -13.57
N LYS A 4 7.02 -20.63 -13.81
CA LYS A 4 7.94 -20.21 -12.72
C LYS A 4 7.49 -18.94 -11.96
N HIS A 5 6.51 -18.18 -12.45
CA HIS A 5 5.99 -17.00 -11.75
C HIS A 5 5.09 -17.31 -10.54
N THR A 6 4.67 -18.55 -10.39
CA THR A 6 3.77 -18.97 -9.30
C THR A 6 4.48 -19.30 -7.99
N ASP A 7 5.77 -19.66 -8.01
CA ASP A 7 6.48 -20.14 -6.81
C ASP A 7 6.85 -19.01 -5.82
N ILE A 8 7.19 -17.81 -6.28
CA ILE A 8 7.53 -16.69 -5.37
C ILE A 8 6.28 -16.21 -4.61
N GLN A 9 5.10 -16.23 -5.25
CA GLN A 9 3.85 -15.88 -4.58
C GLN A 9 3.44 -16.90 -3.52
N ALA A 10 3.82 -18.16 -3.66
CA ALA A 10 3.52 -19.22 -2.70
C ALA A 10 4.37 -19.12 -1.42
N GLN A 11 5.57 -18.54 -1.47
CA GLN A 11 6.44 -18.38 -0.30
C GLN A 11 6.08 -17.17 0.57
N VAL A 12 5.46 -16.13 0.03
CA VAL A 12 5.11 -14.92 0.78
C VAL A 12 3.66 -14.98 1.26
N LYS A 13 3.42 -15.62 2.40
CA LYS A 13 2.09 -15.70 3.04
C LYS A 13 1.49 -14.31 3.37
N PHE A 14 2.32 -13.32 3.67
CA PHE A 14 1.90 -11.96 4.02
C PHE A 14 2.81 -10.91 3.37
N PRO A 15 2.40 -10.28 2.25
CA PRO A 15 3.16 -9.24 1.59
C PRO A 15 3.44 -8.04 2.50
N LEU A 16 4.65 -7.48 2.41
CA LEU A 16 5.07 -6.32 3.22
C LEU A 16 4.12 -5.13 3.09
N GLY A 17 3.59 -4.90 1.89
CA GLY A 17 2.61 -3.84 1.64
C GLY A 17 1.31 -4.01 2.42
N VAL A 18 0.83 -5.24 2.59
CA VAL A 18 -0.37 -5.53 3.40
C VAL A 18 -0.07 -5.30 4.89
N LYS A 19 1.09 -5.74 5.38
CA LYS A 19 1.51 -5.48 6.78
C LYS A 19 1.59 -3.99 7.08
N LEU A 20 2.25 -3.22 6.22
CA LEU A 20 2.35 -1.77 6.36
C LEU A 20 0.99 -1.09 6.30
N ALA A 21 0.13 -1.50 5.37
CA ALA A 21 -1.22 -0.94 5.26
C ALA A 21 -2.06 -1.21 6.51
N ILE A 22 -1.96 -2.42 7.11
CA ILE A 22 -2.65 -2.75 8.36
C ILE A 22 -2.11 -1.91 9.52
N ILE A 23 -0.78 -1.81 9.68
CA ILE A 23 -0.17 -1.04 10.77
C ILE A 23 -0.56 0.44 10.68
N ILE A 24 -0.35 1.07 9.52
CA ILE A 24 -0.65 2.48 9.32
C ILE A 24 -2.17 2.72 9.44
N GLY A 25 -3.00 1.84 8.85
CA GLY A 25 -4.46 1.91 8.95
C GLY A 25 -4.94 1.81 10.40
N THR A 26 -4.35 0.94 11.21
CA THR A 26 -4.66 0.82 12.65
C THR A 26 -4.29 2.09 13.41
N ILE A 27 -3.11 2.65 13.15
CA ILE A 27 -2.66 3.91 13.79
C ILE A 27 -3.63 5.06 13.43
N VAL A 28 -4.00 5.18 12.16
CA VAL A 28 -4.96 6.20 11.68
C VAL A 28 -6.33 5.99 12.33
N LEU A 29 -6.82 4.75 12.42
CA LEU A 29 -8.10 4.44 13.05
C LEU A 29 -8.12 4.83 14.53
N VAL A 30 -7.09 4.44 15.28
CA VAL A 30 -6.98 4.76 16.71
C VAL A 30 -6.84 6.27 16.92
N SER A 31 -6.02 6.94 16.13
CA SER A 31 -5.81 8.39 16.21
C SER A 31 -7.10 9.16 15.92
N LEU A 32 -7.78 8.88 14.79
CA LEU A 32 -9.03 9.52 14.42
C LEU A 32 -10.15 9.20 15.43
N GLY A 33 -10.22 7.94 15.89
CA GLY A 33 -11.17 7.51 16.91
C GLY A 33 -10.98 8.25 18.23
N CYS A 34 -9.73 8.38 18.69
CA CYS A 34 -9.39 9.12 19.91
C CYS A 34 -9.76 10.61 19.78
N VAL A 35 -9.38 11.26 18.67
CA VAL A 35 -9.73 12.68 18.43
C VAL A 35 -11.25 12.87 18.38
N THR A 36 -11.98 12.01 17.69
CA THR A 36 -13.45 12.10 17.60
C THR A 36 -14.11 11.89 18.95
N PHE A 37 -13.61 10.93 19.75
CA PHE A 37 -14.10 10.68 21.11
C PHE A 37 -13.86 11.87 22.03
N LEU A 38 -12.63 12.38 22.09
CA LEU A 38 -12.27 13.54 22.91
C LEU A 38 -13.06 14.78 22.50
N ASN A 39 -13.13 15.08 21.21
CA ASN A 39 -13.91 16.22 20.70
C ASN A 39 -15.40 16.09 21.07
N SER A 40 -15.98 14.91 20.90
CA SER A 40 -17.38 14.65 21.28
C SER A 40 -17.63 14.79 22.78
N HIS A 41 -16.66 14.39 23.59
CA HIS A 41 -16.73 14.52 25.04
C HIS A 41 -16.63 15.98 25.47
N PHE A 42 -15.65 16.72 24.97
CA PHE A 42 -15.46 18.14 25.30
C PHE A 42 -16.63 19.01 24.82
N ILE A 43 -17.13 18.82 23.58
CA ILE A 43 -18.29 19.55 23.08
C ILE A 43 -19.51 19.32 23.99
N GLY A 44 -19.72 18.07 24.44
CA GLY A 44 -20.83 17.76 25.34
C GLY A 44 -20.73 18.47 26.69
N GLN A 45 -19.55 18.58 27.27
CA GLN A 45 -19.31 19.32 28.50
C GLN A 45 -19.42 20.83 28.31
N ASP A 46 -18.83 21.37 27.27
CA ASP A 46 -18.84 22.81 26.98
C ASP A 46 -20.25 23.34 26.74
N VAL A 47 -21.05 22.62 25.93
CA VAL A 47 -22.46 22.95 25.70
C VAL A 47 -23.28 22.89 26.98
N LYS A 48 -23.01 21.93 27.88
CA LYS A 48 -23.68 21.83 29.17
C LYS A 48 -23.36 23.03 30.07
N ILE A 49 -22.09 23.39 30.22
CA ILE A 49 -21.64 24.56 30.99
C ILE A 49 -22.20 25.85 30.41
N THR A 50 -22.15 25.97 29.09
CA THR A 50 -22.70 27.16 28.39
C THR A 50 -24.22 27.31 28.65
N ALA A 51 -24.94 26.19 28.58
CA ALA A 51 -26.38 26.20 28.83
C ALA A 51 -26.71 26.51 30.30
N GLU A 52 -25.94 25.99 31.24
CA GLU A 52 -26.03 26.36 32.64
C GLU A 52 -25.86 27.87 32.87
N ASN A 53 -24.79 28.44 32.30
CA ASN A 53 -24.49 29.87 32.43
C ASN A 53 -25.55 30.74 31.72
N ASN A 54 -26.02 30.32 30.54
CA ASN A 54 -27.10 31.02 29.84
C ASN A 54 -28.39 30.99 30.64
N ASN A 55 -28.78 29.84 31.23
CA ASN A 55 -29.97 29.71 32.03
C ASN A 55 -29.91 30.66 33.27
N LEU A 56 -28.76 30.72 33.95
CA LEU A 56 -28.52 31.64 35.06
C LEU A 56 -28.62 33.10 34.62
N THR A 57 -28.02 33.47 33.48
CA THR A 57 -28.05 34.83 32.93
C THR A 57 -29.47 35.26 32.52
N ILE A 58 -30.22 34.36 31.88
CA ILE A 58 -31.62 34.62 31.49
C ILE A 58 -32.45 34.84 32.76
N ASN A 59 -32.27 33.96 33.79
CA ASN A 59 -33.00 34.09 35.03
C ASN A 59 -32.72 35.45 35.71
N SER A 60 -31.45 35.83 35.86
CA SER A 60 -31.03 37.08 36.49
C SER A 60 -31.56 38.29 35.71
N ARG A 61 -31.49 38.26 34.37
CA ARG A 61 -32.04 39.35 33.50
C ARG A 61 -33.56 39.44 33.63
N SER A 62 -34.27 38.32 33.57
CA SER A 62 -35.70 38.27 33.72
C SER A 62 -36.14 38.77 35.11
N ALA A 63 -35.46 38.34 36.15
CA ALA A 63 -35.70 38.78 37.52
C ALA A 63 -35.53 40.31 37.65
N GLY A 64 -34.44 40.88 37.15
CA GLY A 64 -34.20 42.33 37.14
C GLY A 64 -35.30 43.08 36.39
N THR A 65 -35.68 42.60 35.21
CA THR A 65 -36.74 43.26 34.39
C THR A 65 -38.11 43.19 35.08
N VAL A 66 -38.42 42.05 35.72
CA VAL A 66 -39.70 41.92 36.50
C VAL A 66 -39.67 42.81 37.70
N ASP A 67 -38.59 42.88 38.46
CA ASP A 67 -38.42 43.73 39.64
C ASP A 67 -38.58 45.20 39.29
N ASP A 68 -37.93 45.65 38.20
CA ASP A 68 -38.08 47.02 37.67
C ASP A 68 -39.53 47.32 37.27
N ARG A 69 -40.21 46.35 36.64
CA ARG A 69 -41.61 46.53 36.23
C ARG A 69 -42.54 46.66 37.44
N LEU A 70 -42.40 45.77 38.42
CA LEU A 70 -43.19 45.82 39.64
C LEU A 70 -42.93 47.10 40.45
N SER A 71 -41.66 47.51 40.53
CA SER A 71 -41.27 48.78 41.15
C SER A 71 -41.90 49.99 40.44
N THR A 72 -41.93 49.94 39.09
CA THR A 72 -42.57 50.98 38.27
C THR A 72 -44.05 51.06 38.53
N VAL A 73 -44.77 49.93 38.50
CA VAL A 73 -46.20 49.85 38.81
C VAL A 73 -46.47 50.43 40.22
N ARG A 74 -45.71 49.99 41.19
CA ARG A 74 -45.82 50.52 42.56
C ARG A 74 -45.61 52.06 42.62
N SER A 75 -44.49 52.52 42.02
CA SER A 75 -44.14 53.95 42.02
C SER A 75 -45.22 54.82 41.36
N ASN A 76 -45.71 54.36 40.20
CA ASN A 76 -46.75 55.09 39.46
C ASN A 76 -48.05 55.22 40.28
N VAL A 77 -48.45 54.13 40.95
CA VAL A 77 -49.64 54.15 41.80
C VAL A 77 -49.44 55.00 43.04
N PHE A 78 -48.29 54.95 43.68
CA PHE A 78 -48.00 55.78 44.85
C PHE A 78 -47.99 57.27 44.46
N GLN A 79 -47.42 57.64 43.30
CA GLN A 79 -47.49 59.01 42.78
C GLN A 79 -48.94 59.46 42.52
N LEU A 80 -49.79 58.58 42.01
CA LEU A 80 -51.22 58.89 41.87
C LEU A 80 -51.90 59.20 43.23
N LEU A 81 -51.66 58.32 44.20
CA LEU A 81 -52.22 58.45 45.55
C LEU A 81 -51.71 59.70 46.26
N ASP A 82 -50.45 60.01 46.16
CA ASP A 82 -49.89 61.28 46.74
C ASP A 82 -50.44 62.49 46.06
N LEU A 83 -50.62 62.47 44.74
CA LEU A 83 -51.25 63.55 43.98
C LEU A 83 -52.71 63.76 44.45
N MET A 84 -53.44 62.68 44.64
CA MET A 84 -54.85 62.73 45.09
C MET A 84 -54.98 63.25 46.53
N ASN A 85 -54.02 62.95 47.41
CA ASN A 85 -54.00 63.50 48.76
C ASN A 85 -53.66 65.02 48.81
N VAL A 86 -52.83 65.50 47.89
CA VAL A 86 -52.42 66.91 47.79
C VAL A 86 -53.53 67.76 47.19
N VAL A 87 -54.34 67.20 46.26
CA VAL A 87 -55.51 67.89 45.73
C VAL A 87 -56.61 67.96 46.78
N SER A 88 -56.47 68.88 47.66
CA SER A 88 -57.40 69.10 48.79
C SER A 88 -58.82 69.31 48.40
N GLY A 89 -59.65 68.39 48.74
CA GLY A 89 -61.11 68.42 48.50
C GLY A 89 -61.71 67.01 48.49
N GLY A 90 -60.94 66.02 48.79
CA GLY A 90 -61.38 64.61 48.76
C GLY A 90 -61.37 63.98 47.36
N ARG A 91 -61.48 62.67 47.33
CA ARG A 91 -61.43 61.82 46.10
C ARG A 91 -62.56 62.08 45.13
N SER A 92 -63.56 62.92 45.45
CA SER A 92 -64.66 63.27 44.60
C SER A 92 -64.52 64.58 43.80
N SER A 93 -63.38 65.24 43.89
CA SER A 93 -63.14 66.51 43.12
C SER A 93 -63.01 66.27 41.60
N SER A 94 -63.35 67.29 40.79
CA SER A 94 -63.20 67.22 39.32
C SER A 94 -61.73 67.03 38.90
N LEU A 95 -60.77 67.53 39.68
CA LEU A 95 -59.35 67.41 39.48
C LEU A 95 -58.84 65.97 39.77
N SER A 96 -59.41 65.35 40.80
CA SER A 96 -59.07 63.91 41.09
C SER A 96 -59.49 63.01 39.93
N ARG A 97 -60.68 63.16 39.38
CA ARG A 97 -61.16 62.38 38.23
C ARG A 97 -60.35 62.62 36.97
N GLN A 98 -59.84 63.81 36.77
CA GLN A 98 -58.94 64.09 35.63
C GLN A 98 -57.57 63.42 35.83
N ALA A 99 -57.05 63.42 37.06
CA ALA A 99 -55.80 62.76 37.38
C ALA A 99 -55.94 61.23 37.20
N GLU A 100 -57.04 60.63 37.63
CA GLU A 100 -57.36 59.21 37.44
C GLU A 100 -57.42 58.84 35.93
N ALA A 101 -58.19 59.64 35.15
CA ALA A 101 -58.28 59.37 33.72
C ALA A 101 -56.93 59.47 33.03
N PHE A 102 -56.15 60.49 33.34
CA PHE A 102 -54.79 60.63 32.75
C PHE A 102 -53.79 59.50 33.22
N PHE A 103 -53.93 59.06 34.44
CA PHE A 103 -53.16 57.95 34.96
C PHE A 103 -53.45 56.67 34.21
N PHE A 104 -54.70 56.25 34.04
CA PHE A 104 -55.07 55.05 33.29
C PHE A 104 -54.85 55.15 31.77
N GLU A 105 -54.82 56.33 31.23
CA GLU A 105 -54.42 56.50 29.82
C GLU A 105 -52.96 56.09 29.62
N ARG A 106 -52.09 56.34 30.61
CA ARG A 106 -50.67 55.96 30.59
C ARG A 106 -50.38 54.56 31.14
N ASN A 107 -51.26 54.08 31.98
CA ASN A 107 -51.10 52.77 32.64
C ASN A 107 -52.32 51.88 32.34
N GLN A 108 -52.47 51.52 31.04
CA GLN A 108 -53.64 50.78 30.55
C GLN A 108 -53.71 49.35 31.11
N ASP A 109 -52.63 48.82 31.54
CA ASP A 109 -52.48 47.48 32.17
C ASP A 109 -53.00 47.44 33.61
N ILE A 110 -53.12 48.54 34.30
CA ILE A 110 -53.67 48.60 35.66
C ILE A 110 -55.17 48.53 35.62
N ALA A 111 -55.77 47.51 36.27
CA ALA A 111 -57.23 47.31 36.36
C ALA A 111 -57.86 48.14 37.47
N ALA A 112 -57.28 48.14 38.65
CA ALA A 112 -57.78 48.85 39.80
C ALA A 112 -56.73 49.13 40.85
N VAL A 113 -56.97 50.19 41.62
CA VAL A 113 -56.20 50.50 42.84
C VAL A 113 -57.19 50.63 44.00
N ASN A 114 -57.04 49.77 45.01
CA ASN A 114 -57.95 49.75 46.14
C ASN A 114 -57.18 50.05 47.45
N ILE A 115 -57.71 50.92 48.32
CA ILE A 115 -57.17 51.12 49.63
C ILE A 115 -58.14 50.49 50.60
N LEU A 116 -57.66 49.51 51.35
CA LEU A 116 -58.49 48.64 52.20
C LEU A 116 -57.98 48.62 53.66
N THR A 117 -58.88 48.40 54.59
CA THR A 117 -58.55 48.18 55.98
C THR A 117 -58.68 46.70 56.34
N GLY A 118 -57.96 46.21 57.39
CA GLY A 118 -58.02 44.84 57.82
C GLY A 118 -59.36 44.52 58.56
N GLU A 119 -59.63 43.22 58.80
CA GLU A 119 -60.85 42.77 59.51
C GLU A 119 -61.01 43.27 60.89
N ASP A 120 -59.94 43.54 61.66
CA ASP A 120 -59.96 44.09 63.00
C ASP A 120 -60.46 45.55 63.02
N PHE A 121 -60.56 46.20 61.81
CA PHE A 121 -61.07 47.55 61.60
C PHE A 121 -62.43 47.58 60.92
N LYS A 122 -63.25 46.52 61.03
CA LYS A 122 -64.53 46.29 60.34
C LYS A 122 -65.61 47.30 60.62
N SER A 123 -65.46 48.28 61.49
CA SER A 123 -66.38 49.36 61.67
C SER A 123 -66.50 50.30 60.49
N SER A 124 -65.66 50.13 59.47
CA SER A 124 -65.55 50.92 58.22
C SER A 124 -65.76 50.15 56.94
N ALA A 125 -66.37 48.94 56.91
CA ALA A 125 -66.61 48.15 55.67
C ALA A 125 -67.28 48.92 54.53
N ARG A 126 -68.00 50.00 54.82
CA ARG A 126 -68.51 50.92 53.82
C ARG A 126 -67.46 51.80 53.14
N SER A 127 -66.40 52.10 53.91
CA SER A 127 -65.33 52.97 53.43
C SER A 127 -64.36 52.24 52.44
N ALA A 128 -64.31 50.95 52.43
CA ALA A 128 -63.48 50.18 51.48
C ALA A 128 -63.99 50.30 50.01
N LYS A 129 -65.33 50.38 49.85
CA LYS A 129 -65.95 50.55 48.54
C LYS A 129 -65.78 52.00 47.99
N GLU A 130 -65.71 52.97 48.85
CA GLU A 130 -65.54 54.40 48.50
C GLU A 130 -64.11 54.74 48.17
N SER A 131 -63.12 53.80 48.43
CA SER A 131 -61.69 53.96 48.18
C SER A 131 -61.18 53.27 46.91
N SER A 132 -62.00 52.74 46.10
CA SER A 132 -61.60 52.01 44.83
C SER A 132 -61.48 52.97 43.66
N ILE A 133 -60.31 52.93 42.98
CA ILE A 133 -60.08 53.68 41.74
C ILE A 133 -60.00 52.61 40.64
N ILE A 134 -61.03 52.61 39.75
CA ILE A 134 -61.25 51.53 38.79
C ILE A 134 -61.00 52.02 37.36
N ASN A 135 -60.26 51.29 36.58
CA ASN A 135 -60.05 51.52 35.14
C ASN A 135 -61.18 50.89 34.35
N ASN A 136 -62.22 51.60 34.17
CA ASN A 136 -63.40 51.13 33.38
C ASN A 136 -63.03 50.71 31.94
N ARG A 137 -61.99 51.29 31.33
CA ARG A 137 -61.54 50.90 29.97
C ARG A 137 -60.94 49.47 29.99
N PHE A 138 -60.16 49.12 31.03
CA PHE A 138 -59.61 47.79 31.20
C PHE A 138 -60.71 46.72 31.27
N PHE A 139 -61.76 46.96 32.08
CA PHE A 139 -62.83 45.98 32.25
C PHE A 139 -63.67 45.85 30.97
N ILE A 140 -63.98 46.96 30.28
CA ILE A 140 -64.68 46.92 29.02
C ILE A 140 -63.87 46.26 27.88
N SER A 141 -62.63 46.63 27.74
CA SER A 141 -61.80 46.12 26.69
C SER A 141 -61.50 44.59 26.82
N ASN A 142 -61.54 44.06 28.02
CA ASN A 142 -61.28 42.63 28.29
C ASN A 142 -62.61 41.87 28.54
N GLU A 143 -63.79 42.49 28.40
CA GLU A 143 -65.12 41.91 28.63
C GLU A 143 -65.30 41.31 30.05
N ILE A 144 -64.71 41.95 31.08
CA ILE A 144 -64.74 41.52 32.45
C ILE A 144 -65.76 42.33 33.27
N ASP A 145 -66.55 41.64 34.09
CA ASP A 145 -67.45 42.31 35.04
C ASP A 145 -66.66 42.87 36.25
N VAL A 146 -66.99 44.09 36.67
CA VAL A 146 -66.32 44.68 37.88
C VAL A 146 -66.55 43.86 39.14
N SER A 147 -67.66 43.09 39.21
CA SER A 147 -67.87 42.10 40.30
C SER A 147 -66.74 41.11 40.50
N SER A 148 -65.93 40.78 39.42
CA SER A 148 -64.73 39.95 39.52
C SER A 148 -63.72 40.55 40.49
N LEU A 149 -63.53 41.86 40.48
CA LEU A 149 -62.64 42.55 41.44
C LEU A 149 -63.17 42.44 42.86
N GLU A 150 -64.54 42.64 43.03
CA GLU A 150 -65.18 42.54 44.36
C GLU A 150 -64.96 41.09 44.96
N ASN A 151 -65.27 40.07 44.15
CA ASN A 151 -65.09 38.68 44.54
C ASN A 151 -63.62 38.34 44.89
N PHE A 152 -62.64 38.87 44.12
CA PHE A 152 -61.23 38.71 44.44
C PHE A 152 -60.85 39.36 45.78
N ILE A 153 -61.32 40.58 46.03
CA ILE A 153 -61.03 41.31 47.31
C ILE A 153 -61.65 40.57 48.51
N GLU A 154 -62.85 40.08 48.39
CA GLU A 154 -63.48 39.28 49.46
C GLU A 154 -62.71 38.01 49.79
N ALA A 155 -62.28 37.31 48.74
CA ALA A 155 -61.46 36.10 48.89
C ALA A 155 -60.07 36.38 49.46
N SER A 156 -59.56 37.62 49.33
CA SER A 156 -58.20 38.01 49.76
C SER A 156 -58.13 38.61 51.16
N THR A 157 -59.14 38.44 52.01
CA THR A 157 -59.19 39.03 53.40
C THR A 157 -57.98 38.73 54.27
N GLN A 158 -57.47 37.53 54.22
CA GLN A 158 -56.29 37.14 54.96
C GLN A 158 -55.02 37.92 54.54
N GLN A 159 -54.83 38.11 53.26
CA GLN A 159 -53.72 38.84 52.69
C GLN A 159 -53.82 40.34 52.98
N ILE A 160 -55.02 40.88 52.92
CA ILE A 160 -55.29 42.27 53.32
C ILE A 160 -54.82 42.49 54.74
N ASN A 161 -55.19 41.61 55.68
CA ASN A 161 -54.76 41.71 57.11
C ASN A 161 -53.22 41.60 57.24
N ARG A 162 -52.60 40.68 56.60
CA ARG A 162 -51.11 40.55 56.60
C ARG A 162 -50.44 41.82 56.06
N SER A 163 -50.97 42.37 54.97
CA SER A 163 -50.42 43.59 54.40
C SER A 163 -50.63 44.82 55.29
N CYS A 164 -51.75 44.93 56.01
CA CYS A 164 -51.94 45.97 57.00
C CYS A 164 -50.91 45.86 58.18
N MET A 165 -50.39 44.66 58.45
CA MET A 165 -49.33 44.42 59.41
C MET A 165 -47.92 44.73 58.95
N GLY A 166 -47.79 45.17 57.64
CA GLY A 166 -46.53 45.60 57.06
C GLY A 166 -45.91 44.67 56.03
N GLU A 167 -46.59 43.60 55.65
CA GLU A 167 -46.10 42.67 54.65
C GLU A 167 -46.47 43.16 53.22
N THR A 168 -45.58 43.03 52.26
CA THR A 168 -45.83 43.17 50.83
C THR A 168 -46.16 41.81 50.25
N ILE A 169 -47.31 41.63 49.58
CA ILE A 169 -47.79 40.32 49.14
C ILE A 169 -48.18 40.39 47.67
N ALA A 170 -47.85 39.35 46.91
CA ALA A 170 -48.28 39.14 45.53
C ALA A 170 -49.24 37.97 45.43
N LEU A 171 -50.35 38.12 44.73
CA LEU A 171 -51.35 37.07 44.50
C LEU A 171 -51.67 36.94 43.01
N ASN A 172 -52.08 35.74 42.63
CA ASN A 172 -52.70 35.49 41.34
C ASN A 172 -54.17 35.82 41.42
N ALA A 173 -54.60 36.89 40.70
CA ALA A 173 -55.97 37.27 40.59
C ALA A 173 -56.68 36.67 39.37
N SER A 174 -55.91 36.03 38.46
CA SER A 174 -56.39 35.52 37.17
C SER A 174 -57.63 34.62 37.26
N PRO A 175 -57.76 33.69 38.25
CA PRO A 175 -58.95 32.85 38.38
C PRO A 175 -60.27 33.61 38.52
N PHE A 176 -60.20 34.85 39.02
CA PHE A 176 -61.38 35.70 39.21
C PHE A 176 -61.69 36.54 37.97
N PHE A 177 -60.62 36.85 37.15
CA PHE A 177 -60.71 37.75 36.01
C PHE A 177 -60.82 37.02 34.67
N ASN A 178 -60.56 35.71 34.61
CA ASN A 178 -60.46 34.89 33.39
C ASN A 178 -59.44 35.42 32.37
N ILE A 179 -58.57 36.32 32.75
CA ILE A 179 -57.41 36.78 32.02
C ILE A 179 -56.22 36.82 33.01
N PRO A 180 -54.97 36.86 32.49
CA PRO A 180 -53.76 36.90 33.35
C PRO A 180 -53.66 38.22 34.12
N VAL A 181 -53.98 38.21 35.37
CA VAL A 181 -53.96 39.38 36.28
C VAL A 181 -53.25 39.05 37.60
N MET A 182 -52.38 39.95 38.01
CA MET A 182 -51.69 39.87 39.30
C MET A 182 -52.18 40.98 40.20
N ALA A 183 -52.22 40.70 41.49
CA ALA A 183 -52.49 41.70 42.52
C ALA A 183 -51.29 41.84 43.46
N LEU A 184 -50.89 43.08 43.73
CA LEU A 184 -49.87 43.46 44.69
C LEU A 184 -50.49 44.20 45.89
N PHE A 185 -50.18 43.75 47.07
CA PHE A 185 -50.61 44.32 48.32
C PHE A 185 -49.42 45.00 48.96
N PHE A 186 -49.56 46.33 49.20
CA PHE A 186 -48.54 47.12 49.88
C PHE A 186 -49.07 47.74 51.17
N PRO A 187 -48.29 47.74 52.23
CA PRO A 187 -48.65 48.53 53.41
C PRO A 187 -48.83 50.01 53.10
N TRP A 188 -49.96 50.60 53.50
CA TRP A 188 -50.28 51.99 53.25
C TRP A 188 -50.74 52.65 54.55
N LYS A 189 -50.24 53.86 54.81
CA LYS A 189 -50.68 54.61 56.03
C LYS A 189 -51.33 55.89 55.60
N GLU A 190 -52.57 56.07 55.96
CA GLU A 190 -53.31 57.27 55.72
C GLU A 190 -54.06 57.68 57.05
N ASN A 191 -53.94 58.94 57.43
CA ASN A 191 -54.59 59.49 58.69
C ASN A 191 -54.29 58.66 59.96
N GLY A 192 -53.13 58.02 60.03
CA GLY A 192 -52.73 57.22 61.19
C GLY A 192 -53.33 55.81 61.25
N LEU A 193 -54.07 55.40 60.25
CA LEU A 193 -54.59 54.05 60.13
C LEU A 193 -53.66 53.18 59.28
N ASP A 194 -53.42 51.93 59.69
CA ASP A 194 -52.71 50.92 58.95
C ASP A 194 -53.67 50.29 57.93
N GLN A 195 -53.41 50.53 56.66
CA GLN A 195 -54.21 50.09 55.52
C GLN A 195 -53.34 49.31 54.52
N THR A 196 -53.93 48.70 53.58
CA THR A 196 -53.20 48.11 52.39
C THR A 196 -53.65 48.80 51.12
N CYS A 197 -52.69 49.10 50.24
CA CYS A 197 -52.92 49.47 48.86
C CYS A 197 -52.84 48.20 48.02
N VAL A 198 -53.96 47.82 47.38
CA VAL A 198 -54.02 46.65 46.47
C VAL A 198 -54.03 47.17 45.05
N ILE A 199 -53.04 46.81 44.27
CA ILE A 199 -52.88 47.13 42.84
C ILE A 199 -53.17 45.88 42.05
N THR A 200 -54.24 45.85 41.22
CA THR A 200 -54.55 44.77 40.30
C THR A 200 -54.18 45.20 38.88
N PHE A 201 -53.41 44.40 38.17
CA PHE A 201 -52.92 44.73 36.81
C PHE A 201 -52.73 43.49 35.95
N SER A 202 -52.87 43.68 34.61
CA SER A 202 -52.55 42.61 33.67
C SER A 202 -51.09 42.31 33.59
N ILE A 203 -50.77 41.01 33.51
CA ILE A 203 -49.39 40.52 33.37
C ILE A 203 -49.01 40.17 31.92
N GLU A 204 -49.85 40.47 30.91
CA GLU A 204 -49.56 40.17 29.49
C GLU A 204 -48.24 40.76 29.08
N ASN A 205 -47.91 42.00 29.45
CA ASN A 205 -46.64 42.62 29.16
C ASN A 205 -45.46 41.91 29.85
N MET A 206 -45.69 41.16 30.93
CA MET A 206 -44.65 40.33 31.57
C MET A 206 -44.44 39.02 30.87
N LEU A 207 -45.47 38.44 30.25
CA LEU A 207 -45.37 37.24 29.40
C LEU A 207 -44.43 37.46 28.20
N ASP A 208 -44.50 38.63 27.59
CA ASP A 208 -43.58 39.01 26.50
C ASP A 208 -42.11 39.09 26.96
N ILE A 209 -41.90 39.58 28.19
CA ILE A 209 -40.57 39.65 28.81
C ILE A 209 -40.00 38.26 29.14
N LEU A 210 -40.85 37.31 29.52
CA LEU A 210 -40.48 35.96 29.87
C LEU A 210 -40.14 35.09 28.67
N GLY A 211 -40.42 35.54 27.42
CA GLY A 211 -40.05 34.92 26.17
C GLY A 211 -40.76 33.61 25.91
N THR A 212 -41.76 33.64 24.99
CA THR A 212 -42.53 32.44 24.60
C THR A 212 -41.82 31.51 23.66
N ASP A 213 -40.73 31.95 22.98
CA ASP A 213 -40.07 31.23 21.89
C ASP A 213 -38.69 30.64 22.29
N SER A 214 -38.32 30.62 23.56
CA SER A 214 -37.05 30.13 24.01
C SER A 214 -37.11 28.67 24.49
N VAL A 215 -35.99 27.92 24.37
CA VAL A 215 -35.84 26.58 24.96
C VAL A 215 -35.97 26.63 26.47
N ASN A 216 -35.72 27.81 27.05
CA ASN A 216 -35.83 28.08 28.47
C ASN A 216 -37.27 28.51 28.81
N THR A 217 -37.84 27.93 29.85
CA THR A 217 -39.14 28.32 30.39
C THR A 217 -38.94 29.17 31.64
N THR A 218 -39.33 30.42 31.58
CA THR A 218 -39.30 31.34 32.75
C THR A 218 -40.72 31.57 33.27
N PHE A 219 -40.90 31.50 34.59
CA PHE A 219 -42.18 31.70 35.26
C PHE A 219 -41.97 32.35 36.64
N ILE A 220 -43.02 32.86 37.22
CA ILE A 220 -43.02 33.66 38.43
C ILE A 220 -43.95 33.04 39.49
N LEU A 221 -43.42 32.89 40.71
CA LEU A 221 -44.18 32.38 41.85
C LEU A 221 -44.21 33.41 42.99
N ASN A 222 -45.26 33.30 43.82
CA ASN A 222 -45.34 34.01 45.09
C ASN A 222 -44.69 33.19 46.22
N ASP A 223 -44.72 33.70 47.48
CA ASP A 223 -44.22 33.06 48.70
C ASP A 223 -44.89 31.71 49.03
N SER A 224 -46.12 31.51 48.57
CA SER A 224 -46.90 30.29 48.77
C SER A 224 -46.70 29.26 47.63
N ALA A 225 -45.78 29.54 46.71
CA ALA A 225 -45.53 28.76 45.52
C ALA A 225 -46.73 28.66 44.55
N GLU A 226 -47.58 29.66 44.53
CA GLU A 226 -48.67 29.83 43.58
C GLU A 226 -48.10 30.52 42.32
N LEU A 227 -48.57 30.10 41.14
CA LEU A 227 -48.11 30.59 39.85
C LEU A 227 -48.69 31.98 39.58
N LEU A 228 -47.84 33.00 39.53
CA LEU A 228 -48.22 34.38 39.23
C LEU A 228 -48.14 34.66 37.73
N CYS A 229 -47.17 34.11 37.03
CA CYS A 229 -46.95 34.29 35.61
C CYS A 229 -46.28 33.05 35.01
N HIS A 230 -46.73 32.57 33.86
CA HIS A 230 -46.19 31.42 33.16
C HIS A 230 -46.47 31.55 31.63
N PRO A 231 -45.57 31.14 30.72
CA PRO A 231 -45.81 31.14 29.28
C PRO A 231 -47.08 30.36 28.90
N ASP A 232 -47.38 29.27 29.60
CA ASP A 232 -48.64 28.55 29.49
C ASP A 232 -49.67 29.27 30.41
N THR A 233 -50.49 30.13 29.81
CA THR A 233 -51.44 30.97 30.50
C THR A 233 -52.59 30.19 31.17
N GLU A 234 -52.94 28.99 30.64
CA GLU A 234 -53.99 28.16 31.24
C GLU A 234 -53.63 27.78 32.69
N LYS A 235 -52.37 27.53 32.98
CA LYS A 235 -51.89 27.21 34.35
C LYS A 235 -52.04 28.39 35.28
N VAL A 236 -51.89 29.60 34.80
CA VAL A 236 -52.07 30.82 35.60
C VAL A 236 -53.54 31.04 35.87
N LEU A 237 -54.42 30.82 34.89
CA LEU A 237 -55.88 31.00 35.02
C LEU A 237 -56.51 30.03 36.05
N ILE A 238 -55.98 28.81 36.15
CA ILE A 238 -56.49 27.82 37.15
C ILE A 238 -55.82 27.96 38.52
N GLY A 239 -54.84 28.86 38.67
CA GLY A 239 -54.14 29.05 39.91
C GLY A 239 -53.32 27.83 40.34
N GLU A 240 -52.57 27.21 39.39
CA GLU A 240 -51.81 25.98 39.68
C GLU A 240 -50.74 26.21 40.73
N SER A 241 -50.66 25.31 41.74
CA SER A 241 -49.67 25.37 42.80
C SER A 241 -48.43 24.56 42.43
N TYR A 242 -47.28 25.20 42.42
CA TYR A 242 -45.96 24.58 42.13
C TYR A 242 -45.19 24.11 43.35
N LYS A 243 -45.87 24.02 44.51
CA LYS A 243 -45.23 23.62 45.79
C LYS A 243 -44.50 22.28 45.73
N ASN A 244 -45.03 21.34 44.95
CA ASN A 244 -44.42 20.00 44.74
C ASN A 244 -43.44 19.94 43.56
N TYR A 245 -43.26 21.04 42.84
CA TYR A 245 -42.32 21.08 41.74
C TYR A 245 -40.90 20.98 42.31
N PRO A 246 -40.04 20.05 41.80
CA PRO A 246 -38.77 19.73 42.49
C PRO A 246 -37.84 20.94 42.68
N LEU A 247 -37.78 21.87 41.74
CA LEU A 247 -37.01 23.11 41.85
C LEU A 247 -37.57 24.00 42.97
N VAL A 248 -38.89 24.15 43.04
CA VAL A 248 -39.58 24.94 44.08
C VAL A 248 -39.43 24.33 45.45
N ALA A 249 -39.55 23.00 45.56
CA ALA A 249 -39.32 22.28 46.80
C ALA A 249 -37.88 22.45 47.30
N ALA A 250 -36.90 22.49 46.37
CA ALA A 250 -35.50 22.76 46.72
C ALA A 250 -35.28 24.22 47.15
N MET A 251 -35.91 25.15 46.47
CA MET A 251 -35.91 26.59 46.80
C MET A 251 -36.49 26.85 48.18
N LEU A 252 -37.64 26.26 48.51
CA LEU A 252 -38.31 26.44 49.83
C LEU A 252 -37.54 25.86 51.01
N ARG A 253 -36.71 24.84 50.76
CA ARG A 253 -35.80 24.30 51.79
C ARG A 253 -34.59 25.21 52.05
N ASN A 254 -34.21 26.01 51.05
CA ASN A 254 -33.09 26.95 51.16
C ASN A 254 -33.61 28.32 51.64
N ASN A 255 -33.78 28.45 52.94
CA ASN A 255 -34.45 29.58 53.59
C ASN A 255 -33.59 30.87 53.65
N GLU A 256 -32.65 31.05 52.73
CA GLU A 256 -31.79 32.23 52.66
C GLU A 256 -32.40 33.31 51.74
N SER A 257 -32.36 34.54 52.23
CA SER A 257 -32.70 35.73 51.45
C SER A 257 -31.68 35.92 50.35
N ASN A 258 -31.95 35.45 49.14
CA ASN A 258 -31.02 35.51 48.03
C ASN A 258 -31.44 36.56 47.00
N SER A 259 -30.72 37.67 46.96
CA SER A 259 -30.77 38.65 45.89
C SER A 259 -30.11 38.18 44.58
N ASP A 260 -29.30 37.10 44.63
CA ASP A 260 -28.56 36.61 43.50
C ASP A 260 -29.21 35.34 42.92
N SER A 261 -29.14 35.17 41.61
CA SER A 261 -29.61 33.97 40.93
C SER A 261 -28.84 32.73 41.36
N ARG A 262 -29.54 31.68 41.73
CA ARG A 262 -28.99 30.37 42.05
C ARG A 262 -29.45 29.32 41.10
N GLN A 263 -28.59 28.35 40.80
CA GLN A 263 -28.89 27.24 39.89
C GLN A 263 -28.85 25.91 40.62
N ILE A 264 -29.82 25.06 40.31
CA ILE A 264 -29.95 23.71 40.88
C ILE A 264 -30.33 22.74 39.74
N PRO A 265 -29.59 21.63 39.55
CA PRO A 265 -30.06 20.55 38.71
C PRO A 265 -31.18 19.78 39.41
N PHE A 266 -32.22 19.44 38.67
CA PHE A 266 -33.34 18.67 39.18
C PHE A 266 -33.94 17.78 38.08
N SER A 267 -34.80 16.84 38.48
CA SER A 267 -35.46 15.94 37.53
C SER A 267 -36.96 15.97 37.76
N VAL A 268 -37.69 15.95 36.66
CA VAL A 268 -39.16 15.80 36.66
C VAL A 268 -39.52 14.45 36.06
N ILE A 269 -40.45 13.75 36.70
CA ILE A 269 -41.01 12.50 36.21
C ILE A 269 -42.37 12.79 35.66
N ASP A 270 -42.57 12.66 34.35
CA ASP A 270 -43.83 12.86 33.67
C ASP A 270 -44.84 11.74 33.97
N GLU A 271 -46.13 11.97 33.68
CA GLU A 271 -47.21 10.96 33.82
C GLU A 271 -46.89 9.63 33.15
N ASN A 272 -46.12 9.66 32.05
CA ASN A 272 -45.63 8.49 31.35
C ASN A 272 -44.40 7.81 31.99
N LYS A 273 -44.04 8.19 33.22
CA LYS A 273 -42.85 7.70 33.96
C LYS A 273 -41.52 8.02 33.29
N LYS A 274 -41.51 8.93 32.33
CA LYS A 274 -40.25 9.40 31.69
C LYS A 274 -39.57 10.41 32.60
N LYS A 275 -38.35 10.13 33.01
CA LYS A 275 -37.51 11.06 33.77
C LYS A 275 -36.84 12.03 32.78
N THR A 276 -37.05 13.32 32.99
CA THR A 276 -36.37 14.40 32.24
C THR A 276 -35.57 15.23 33.23
N ASP A 277 -34.29 15.42 32.92
CA ASP A 277 -33.38 16.23 33.74
C ASP A 277 -33.41 17.68 33.28
N TYR A 278 -33.42 18.61 34.22
CA TYR A 278 -33.49 20.05 33.98
C TYR A 278 -32.36 20.77 34.73
N PHE A 279 -31.92 21.89 34.19
CA PHE A 279 -31.28 22.96 34.95
C PHE A 279 -32.32 23.99 35.34
N GLY A 280 -32.43 24.31 36.62
CA GLY A 280 -33.31 25.34 37.14
C GLY A 280 -32.52 26.46 37.79
N ALA A 281 -32.79 27.68 37.42
CA ALA A 281 -32.29 28.87 38.13
C ALA A 281 -33.45 29.58 38.80
N TYR A 282 -33.22 30.18 39.95
CA TYR A 282 -34.21 31.01 40.63
C TYR A 282 -33.55 32.22 41.29
N GLN A 283 -34.33 33.34 41.36
CA GLN A 283 -33.95 34.57 42.04
C GLN A 283 -35.16 35.16 42.71
N LYS A 284 -35.03 35.52 44.01
CA LYS A 284 -36.05 36.25 44.73
C LYS A 284 -35.94 37.73 44.44
N LEU A 285 -37.12 38.39 44.23
CA LEU A 285 -37.20 39.81 44.02
C LEU A 285 -37.25 40.59 45.33
N SER A 286 -36.98 41.88 45.24
CA SER A 286 -37.03 42.79 46.37
C SER A 286 -38.49 43.08 46.83
N ILE A 287 -39.47 42.82 45.98
CA ILE A 287 -40.90 43.16 46.19
C ILE A 287 -41.68 41.87 46.40
N GLY A 288 -42.34 41.74 47.53
CA GLY A 288 -43.42 40.78 47.80
C GLY A 288 -43.01 39.31 47.81
N ASP A 289 -41.78 39.01 48.18
CA ASP A 289 -41.25 37.65 48.18
C ASP A 289 -41.48 36.84 46.88
N ILE A 290 -41.67 37.57 45.79
CA ILE A 290 -41.81 37.00 44.44
C ILE A 290 -40.51 36.32 44.03
N THR A 291 -40.60 35.16 43.40
CA THR A 291 -39.45 34.44 42.87
C THR A 291 -39.63 34.24 41.34
N VAL A 292 -38.59 34.59 40.60
CA VAL A 292 -38.49 34.30 39.16
C VAL A 292 -37.68 33.02 38.98
N LEU A 293 -38.23 32.04 38.29
CA LEU A 293 -37.63 30.77 38.00
C LEU A 293 -37.47 30.59 36.52
N THR A 294 -36.31 30.04 36.12
CA THR A 294 -36.02 29.68 34.71
C THR A 294 -35.54 28.25 34.65
N THR A 295 -36.17 27.45 33.79
CA THR A 295 -35.84 26.04 33.63
C THR A 295 -35.50 25.71 32.20
N VAL A 296 -34.55 24.81 32.00
CA VAL A 296 -34.19 24.32 30.66
C VAL A 296 -34.00 22.79 30.68
N PRO A 297 -34.64 22.02 29.78
CA PRO A 297 -34.48 20.59 29.72
C PRO A 297 -33.09 20.24 29.14
N VAL A 298 -32.36 19.36 29.83
CA VAL A 298 -31.01 18.92 29.40
C VAL A 298 -31.05 18.20 28.04
N ASP A 299 -32.11 17.44 27.79
CA ASP A 299 -32.27 16.72 26.54
C ASP A 299 -32.35 17.64 25.30
N SER A 300 -33.05 18.78 25.42
CA SER A 300 -33.16 19.78 24.33
C SER A 300 -31.82 20.42 24.01
N ILE A 301 -30.97 20.64 25.03
CA ILE A 301 -29.63 21.17 24.87
C ILE A 301 -28.73 20.14 24.17
N LEU A 302 -28.86 18.86 24.57
CA LEU A 302 -28.03 17.79 24.05
C LEU A 302 -28.46 17.28 22.65
N GLU A 303 -29.61 17.65 22.14
CA GLU A 303 -30.09 17.23 20.81
C GLU A 303 -29.17 17.73 19.68
N GLY A 304 -28.74 18.98 19.74
CA GLY A 304 -27.73 19.54 18.84
C GLY A 304 -26.39 18.82 18.93
N VAL A 305 -25.98 18.45 20.17
CA VAL A 305 -24.74 17.67 20.40
C VAL A 305 -24.85 16.26 19.81
N ARG A 306 -26.01 15.60 19.98
CA ARG A 306 -26.25 14.27 19.39
C ARG A 306 -26.15 14.30 17.86
N THR A 307 -26.70 15.32 17.22
CA THR A 307 -26.63 15.49 15.76
C THR A 307 -25.21 15.78 15.31
N THR A 308 -24.51 16.68 15.99
CA THR A 308 -23.09 16.98 15.71
C THR A 308 -22.20 15.73 15.91
N ARG A 309 -22.45 14.95 16.97
CA ARG A 309 -21.74 13.68 17.20
C ARG A 309 -21.95 12.68 16.07
N LYS A 310 -23.18 12.50 15.59
CA LYS A 310 -23.46 11.63 14.42
C LYS A 310 -22.71 12.11 13.20
N ASN A 311 -22.77 13.39 12.88
CA ASN A 311 -22.08 13.96 11.72
C ASN A 311 -20.55 13.80 11.82
N ASN A 312 -19.98 14.01 13.02
CA ASN A 312 -18.55 13.79 13.26
C ASN A 312 -18.14 12.33 13.06
N ILE A 313 -18.97 11.36 13.50
CA ILE A 313 -18.70 9.94 13.28
C ILE A 313 -18.74 9.62 11.78
N TYR A 314 -19.74 10.11 11.03
CA TYR A 314 -19.81 9.92 9.58
C TYR A 314 -18.60 10.54 8.87
N LEU A 315 -18.25 11.78 9.21
CA LEU A 315 -17.09 12.47 8.63
C LEU A 315 -15.78 11.69 8.91
N THR A 316 -15.61 11.26 10.17
CA THR A 316 -14.45 10.42 10.56
C THR A 316 -14.40 9.12 9.77
N GLY A 317 -15.55 8.48 9.57
CA GLY A 317 -15.65 7.28 8.74
C GLY A 317 -15.24 7.51 7.28
N ILE A 318 -15.68 8.61 6.68
CA ILE A 318 -15.30 8.98 5.31
C ILE A 318 -13.81 9.25 5.21
N VAL A 319 -13.25 10.06 6.12
CA VAL A 319 -11.82 10.38 6.15
C VAL A 319 -10.98 9.13 6.35
N PHE A 320 -11.40 8.23 7.25
CA PHE A 320 -10.72 6.94 7.46
C PHE A 320 -10.74 6.09 6.18
N PHE A 321 -11.89 5.97 5.53
CA PHE A 321 -12.01 5.18 4.30
C PHE A 321 -11.12 5.72 3.16
N LEU A 322 -11.11 7.05 2.97
CA LEU A 322 -10.23 7.71 2.01
C LEU A 322 -8.74 7.48 2.37
N SER A 323 -8.40 7.59 3.64
CA SER A 323 -7.03 7.33 4.12
C SER A 323 -6.59 5.89 3.82
N VAL A 324 -7.46 4.91 4.05
CA VAL A 324 -7.18 3.50 3.73
C VAL A 324 -6.93 3.30 2.23
N ILE A 325 -7.74 3.92 1.36
CA ILE A 325 -7.53 3.86 -0.10
C ILE A 325 -6.15 4.44 -0.47
N ILE A 326 -5.81 5.61 0.04
CA ILE A 326 -4.52 6.27 -0.22
C ILE A 326 -3.36 5.38 0.26
N ILE A 327 -3.46 4.82 1.47
CA ILE A 327 -2.45 3.93 2.04
C ILE A 327 -2.28 2.69 1.16
N LEU A 328 -3.37 2.06 0.71
CA LEU A 328 -3.32 0.87 -0.14
C LEU A 328 -2.68 1.17 -1.51
N VAL A 329 -3.06 2.29 -2.14
CA VAL A 329 -2.49 2.72 -3.42
C VAL A 329 -1.00 3.01 -3.26
N PHE A 330 -0.61 3.80 -2.26
CA PHE A 330 0.78 4.16 -2.01
C PHE A 330 1.65 2.93 -1.70
N THR A 331 1.18 2.05 -0.80
CA THR A 331 1.95 0.85 -0.40
C THR A 331 2.09 -0.13 -1.57
N ARG A 332 1.03 -0.29 -2.38
CA ARG A 332 1.06 -1.19 -3.52
C ARG A 332 1.94 -0.67 -4.66
N GLN A 333 1.77 0.60 -5.06
CA GLN A 333 2.48 1.20 -6.20
C GLN A 333 3.86 1.74 -5.82
N GLY A 334 3.97 2.39 -4.67
CA GLY A 334 5.20 3.05 -4.24
C GLY A 334 6.26 2.09 -3.70
N ILE A 335 5.85 1.04 -2.98
CA ILE A 335 6.78 0.15 -2.27
C ILE A 335 6.73 -1.27 -2.81
N SER A 336 5.57 -1.94 -2.72
CA SER A 336 5.48 -3.39 -2.97
C SER A 336 5.85 -3.79 -4.39
N ARG A 337 5.43 -3.01 -5.39
CA ARG A 337 5.75 -3.28 -6.80
C ARG A 337 7.25 -3.24 -7.07
N HIS A 338 7.95 -2.28 -6.48
CA HIS A 338 9.40 -2.13 -6.67
C HIS A 338 10.19 -3.19 -5.94
N LEU A 339 9.83 -3.49 -4.67
CA LEU A 339 10.48 -4.56 -3.92
C LEU A 339 10.27 -5.93 -4.58
N ARG A 340 9.11 -6.16 -5.18
CA ARG A 340 8.88 -7.41 -5.92
C ARG A 340 9.82 -7.53 -7.12
N LYS A 341 10.00 -6.46 -7.91
CA LYS A 341 10.95 -6.47 -9.03
C LYS A 341 12.39 -6.69 -8.58
N LEU A 342 12.78 -6.09 -7.44
CA LEU A 342 14.10 -6.36 -6.84
C LEU A 342 14.25 -7.82 -6.41
N THR A 343 13.20 -8.41 -5.82
CA THR A 343 13.23 -9.83 -5.44
C THR A 343 13.35 -10.73 -6.68
N GLU A 344 12.62 -10.42 -7.75
CA GLU A 344 12.71 -11.12 -9.03
C GLU A 344 14.14 -10.99 -9.62
N ALA A 345 14.72 -9.79 -9.61
CA ALA A 345 16.08 -9.55 -10.08
C ALA A 345 17.15 -10.32 -9.24
N ALA A 346 17.01 -10.28 -7.91
CA ALA A 346 17.90 -11.03 -7.02
C ALA A 346 17.79 -12.55 -7.23
N GLU A 347 16.59 -13.06 -7.54
CA GLU A 347 16.41 -14.48 -7.86
C GLU A 347 17.02 -14.84 -9.22
N GLU A 348 16.93 -13.96 -10.22
CA GLU A 348 17.62 -14.15 -11.50
C GLU A 348 19.15 -14.16 -11.31
N ILE A 349 19.70 -13.26 -10.49
CA ILE A 349 21.13 -13.29 -10.11
C ILE A 349 21.50 -14.63 -9.45
N LYS A 350 20.70 -15.07 -8.46
CA LYS A 350 20.89 -16.36 -7.78
C LYS A 350 20.88 -17.55 -8.75
N ASN A 351 20.05 -17.46 -9.80
CA ASN A 351 19.95 -18.48 -10.84
C ASN A 351 21.03 -18.36 -11.92
N GLY A 352 21.92 -17.37 -11.82
CA GLY A 352 22.99 -17.11 -12.81
C GLY A 352 22.45 -16.59 -14.15
N ASN A 353 21.27 -15.98 -14.17
CA ASN A 353 20.65 -15.42 -15.35
C ASN A 353 20.86 -13.90 -15.35
N PHE A 354 21.95 -13.44 -15.94
CA PHE A 354 22.33 -12.02 -15.94
C PHE A 354 21.76 -11.21 -17.10
N ASP A 355 21.20 -11.84 -18.14
CA ASP A 355 20.70 -11.19 -19.36
C ASP A 355 19.17 -11.13 -19.45
N THR A 356 18.47 -11.07 -18.29
CA THR A 356 17.01 -11.03 -18.28
C THR A 356 16.47 -9.60 -18.30
N PRO A 357 15.31 -9.34 -18.95
CA PRO A 357 14.68 -8.00 -19.03
C PRO A 357 14.33 -7.39 -17.68
N VAL A 358 14.25 -8.19 -16.62
CA VAL A 358 13.90 -7.74 -15.25
C VAL A 358 14.84 -6.64 -14.77
N PHE A 359 16.13 -6.69 -15.13
CA PHE A 359 17.10 -5.67 -14.77
C PHE A 359 16.84 -4.31 -15.41
N ASP A 360 16.31 -4.28 -16.64
CA ASP A 360 15.96 -3.05 -17.34
C ASP A 360 14.75 -2.36 -16.70
N GLU A 361 13.88 -3.13 -16.06
CA GLU A 361 12.70 -2.64 -15.35
C GLU A 361 13.02 -2.01 -13.99
N LEU A 362 14.24 -2.18 -13.46
CA LEU A 362 14.69 -1.56 -12.22
C LEU A 362 14.97 -0.07 -12.46
N SER A 363 14.09 0.79 -11.96
CA SER A 363 14.23 2.24 -12.12
C SER A 363 15.31 2.81 -11.19
N THR A 364 16.36 3.40 -11.77
CA THR A 364 17.43 4.12 -11.07
C THR A 364 17.13 5.61 -10.89
N LYS A 365 16.00 6.09 -11.44
CA LYS A 365 15.60 7.51 -11.34
C LYS A 365 15.06 7.91 -9.97
N ARG A 366 14.77 6.96 -9.10
CA ARG A 366 14.31 7.22 -7.72
C ARG A 366 15.46 7.73 -6.88
N ARG A 367 15.14 8.69 -5.98
CA ARG A 367 16.12 9.31 -5.06
C ARG A 367 15.94 8.84 -3.61
N ASP A 368 15.35 7.66 -3.43
CA ASP A 368 15.13 7.01 -2.14
C ASP A 368 15.97 5.72 -2.03
N GLU A 369 15.85 5.02 -0.90
CA GLU A 369 16.59 3.79 -0.61
C GLU A 369 16.32 2.69 -1.64
N ILE A 370 15.10 2.66 -2.22
CA ILE A 370 14.74 1.72 -3.29
C ILE A 370 15.52 2.05 -4.56
N GLY A 371 15.73 3.31 -4.86
CA GLY A 371 16.54 3.75 -6.00
C GLY A 371 18.00 3.35 -5.85
N VAL A 372 18.56 3.54 -4.67
CA VAL A 372 19.95 3.10 -4.34
C VAL A 372 20.07 1.58 -4.48
N LEU A 373 19.09 0.83 -3.93
CA LEU A 373 19.10 -0.62 -4.01
C LEU A 373 18.97 -1.14 -5.45
N ASN A 374 18.12 -0.49 -6.28
CA ASN A 374 18.02 -0.78 -7.71
C ASN A 374 19.37 -0.60 -8.43
N GLN A 375 20.08 0.49 -8.14
CA GLN A 375 21.40 0.74 -8.72
C GLN A 375 22.41 -0.29 -8.27
N SER A 376 22.51 -0.55 -6.95
CA SER A 376 23.44 -1.57 -6.41
C SER A 376 23.18 -2.96 -7.00
N THR A 377 21.90 -3.34 -7.19
CA THR A 377 21.56 -4.63 -7.81
C THR A 377 22.00 -4.68 -9.29
N LYS A 378 21.91 -3.57 -10.02
CA LYS A 378 22.42 -3.48 -11.39
C LYS A 378 23.94 -3.58 -11.44
N ASP A 379 24.62 -2.88 -10.55
CA ASP A 379 26.08 -2.87 -10.47
C ASP A 379 26.60 -4.28 -10.09
N GLU A 380 25.93 -4.94 -9.13
CA GLU A 380 26.22 -6.33 -8.75
C GLU A 380 26.00 -7.30 -9.92
N ARG A 381 24.90 -7.15 -10.65
CA ARG A 381 24.61 -7.94 -11.84
C ARG A 381 25.71 -7.74 -12.90
N GLU A 382 26.10 -6.49 -13.18
CA GLU A 382 27.14 -6.18 -14.17
C GLU A 382 28.48 -6.78 -13.77
N PHE A 383 28.86 -6.66 -12.50
CA PHE A 383 30.07 -7.27 -11.95
C PHE A 383 30.03 -8.79 -12.12
N LEU A 384 28.91 -9.43 -11.76
CA LEU A 384 28.77 -10.89 -11.85
C LEU A 384 28.73 -11.39 -13.30
N ASP A 385 28.15 -10.64 -14.26
CA ASP A 385 28.17 -10.99 -15.68
C ASP A 385 29.59 -10.92 -16.25
N VAL A 386 30.34 -9.88 -15.89
CA VAL A 386 31.76 -9.78 -16.26
C VAL A 386 32.56 -10.93 -15.64
N PHE A 387 32.36 -11.19 -14.35
CA PHE A 387 33.04 -12.31 -13.66
C PHE A 387 32.70 -13.66 -14.29
N ALA A 388 31.44 -13.89 -14.69
CA ALA A 388 31.02 -15.12 -15.36
C ALA A 388 31.71 -15.32 -16.71
N LYS A 389 32.06 -14.24 -17.42
CA LYS A 389 32.83 -14.31 -18.67
C LYS A 389 34.28 -14.76 -18.45
N PHE A 390 34.86 -14.41 -17.30
CA PHE A 390 36.22 -14.86 -16.95
C PHE A 390 36.28 -16.28 -16.41
N THR A 391 35.22 -16.79 -15.80
CA THR A 391 35.16 -18.11 -15.17
C THR A 391 34.52 -19.22 -16.01
N ASN A 392 33.90 -18.95 -17.11
CA ASN A 392 32.95 -19.77 -17.85
C ASN A 392 31.50 -19.61 -17.35
N LYS A 393 30.63 -19.17 -18.27
CA LYS A 393 29.21 -18.85 -17.98
C LYS A 393 28.42 -20.05 -17.42
N GLY A 394 28.73 -21.27 -17.90
CA GLY A 394 28.09 -22.50 -17.44
C GLY A 394 28.47 -22.86 -16.01
N VAL A 395 29.76 -22.78 -15.69
CA VAL A 395 30.30 -23.01 -14.34
C VAL A 395 29.75 -21.97 -13.37
N ALA A 396 29.82 -20.68 -13.70
CA ALA A 396 29.29 -19.60 -12.89
C ALA A 396 27.78 -19.78 -12.57
N LYS A 397 27.01 -20.22 -13.56
CA LYS A 397 25.58 -20.53 -13.39
C LYS A 397 25.35 -21.72 -12.47
N SER A 398 26.12 -22.78 -12.60
CA SER A 398 26.01 -23.97 -11.72
C SER A 398 26.45 -23.67 -10.29
N ILE A 399 27.46 -22.79 -10.10
CA ILE A 399 27.87 -22.30 -8.78
C ILE A 399 26.74 -21.48 -8.14
N ALA A 400 26.16 -20.53 -8.89
CA ALA A 400 25.07 -19.68 -8.42
C ALA A 400 23.84 -20.49 -7.98
N ARG A 401 23.57 -21.60 -8.69
CA ARG A 401 22.47 -22.53 -8.36
C ARG A 401 22.79 -23.53 -7.26
N LYS A 402 24.05 -23.57 -6.79
CA LYS A 402 24.54 -24.58 -5.85
C LYS A 402 24.41 -26.03 -6.38
N GLU A 403 24.46 -26.18 -7.71
CA GLU A 403 24.39 -27.47 -8.39
C GLU A 403 25.79 -28.08 -8.61
N LEU A 404 26.84 -27.28 -8.45
CA LEU A 404 28.20 -27.72 -8.66
C LEU A 404 28.78 -28.25 -7.35
N ASP A 405 29.23 -29.55 -7.39
CA ASP A 405 30.05 -30.14 -6.36
C ASP A 405 31.50 -29.74 -6.62
N PHE A 406 32.18 -29.21 -5.60
CA PHE A 406 33.55 -28.75 -5.69
C PHE A 406 34.57 -29.93 -5.53
N ASP A 407 34.13 -31.07 -5.01
CA ASP A 407 34.99 -32.22 -4.86
C ASP A 407 35.31 -32.82 -6.24
N PRO A 408 36.57 -33.33 -6.44
CA PRO A 408 36.91 -33.96 -7.69
C PRO A 408 36.21 -35.30 -7.88
N HIS A 409 35.55 -35.45 -9.02
CA HIS A 409 34.82 -36.67 -9.38
C HIS A 409 35.28 -37.25 -10.72
N LEU A 410 35.32 -38.58 -10.80
CA LEU A 410 35.46 -39.28 -12.07
C LEU A 410 34.11 -39.16 -12.83
N LYS A 411 34.18 -38.69 -14.08
CA LYS A 411 33.03 -38.58 -14.99
C LYS A 411 33.40 -39.16 -16.35
N ASP A 412 32.42 -39.79 -17.01
CA ASP A 412 32.53 -40.16 -18.41
C ASP A 412 32.04 -38.97 -19.23
N ILE A 413 32.91 -38.33 -20.03
CA ILE A 413 32.75 -37.09 -20.73
C ILE A 413 33.22 -37.18 -22.17
N THR A 414 32.79 -36.24 -23.04
CA THR A 414 33.38 -36.05 -24.35
C THR A 414 34.19 -34.77 -24.36
N ILE A 415 35.47 -34.89 -24.73
CA ILE A 415 36.46 -33.83 -24.72
C ILE A 415 36.77 -33.43 -26.16
N PHE A 416 36.87 -32.14 -26.38
CA PHE A 416 37.12 -31.50 -27.67
C PHE A 416 38.33 -30.58 -27.57
N PHE A 417 39.17 -30.65 -28.58
CA PHE A 417 40.20 -29.65 -28.89
C PHE A 417 40.09 -29.17 -30.29
N SER A 418 40.31 -27.86 -30.52
CA SER A 418 40.48 -27.29 -31.84
C SER A 418 41.65 -26.33 -31.90
N ASP A 419 42.29 -26.20 -33.07
CA ASP A 419 43.39 -25.29 -33.28
C ASP A 419 43.34 -24.72 -34.72
N ILE A 420 43.78 -23.45 -34.90
CA ILE A 420 43.82 -22.81 -36.20
C ILE A 420 45.04 -23.29 -36.98
N ARG A 421 44.79 -23.86 -38.14
CA ARG A 421 45.88 -24.37 -38.98
C ARG A 421 46.76 -23.24 -39.52
N GLY A 422 48.03 -23.23 -39.10
CA GLY A 422 49.04 -22.28 -39.53
C GLY A 422 48.86 -20.88 -38.89
N PHE A 423 48.35 -20.80 -37.69
CA PHE A 423 48.14 -19.53 -36.97
C PHE A 423 49.40 -18.66 -36.85
N THR A 424 50.61 -19.29 -36.69
CA THR A 424 51.87 -18.56 -36.69
C THR A 424 52.08 -17.77 -37.97
N ALA A 425 51.84 -18.37 -39.13
CA ALA A 425 51.94 -17.67 -40.43
C ALA A 425 50.89 -16.58 -40.59
N ILE A 426 49.65 -16.80 -40.08
CA ILE A 426 48.59 -15.79 -40.05
C ILE A 426 49.04 -14.61 -39.18
N SER A 427 49.53 -14.86 -37.98
CA SER A 427 50.04 -13.84 -37.05
C SER A 427 51.19 -13.03 -37.63
N ASP A 428 52.14 -13.66 -38.32
CA ASP A 428 53.22 -12.97 -39.02
C ASP A 428 52.69 -12.14 -40.24
N GLY A 429 51.66 -12.62 -40.90
CA GLY A 429 50.93 -11.86 -41.93
C GLY A 429 50.31 -10.56 -41.35
N PHE A 430 49.71 -10.59 -40.19
CA PHE A 430 49.21 -9.41 -39.49
C PHE A 430 50.35 -8.46 -39.09
N LYS A 431 51.46 -8.96 -38.54
CA LYS A 431 52.62 -8.11 -38.16
C LYS A 431 53.17 -7.37 -39.36
N ASN A 432 53.33 -8.03 -40.49
CA ASN A 432 53.87 -7.45 -41.71
C ASN A 432 52.91 -6.42 -42.34
N ARG A 433 51.60 -6.55 -42.11
CA ARG A 433 50.58 -5.71 -42.76
C ARG A 433 50.19 -4.50 -41.90
N PHE A 434 50.06 -4.69 -40.58
CA PHE A 434 49.53 -3.69 -39.67
C PHE A 434 50.57 -3.07 -38.74
N GLU A 435 51.81 -3.59 -38.76
CA GLU A 435 52.91 -3.06 -37.97
C GLU A 435 52.52 -2.87 -36.46
N ASN A 436 52.49 -1.61 -35.99
CA ASN A 436 52.16 -1.28 -34.59
C ASN A 436 50.70 -1.58 -34.20
N ASP A 437 49.76 -1.61 -35.13
CA ASP A 437 48.35 -1.93 -34.90
C ASP A 437 48.10 -3.46 -34.91
N SER A 438 49.11 -4.27 -35.27
CA SER A 438 49.01 -5.73 -35.39
C SER A 438 48.44 -6.42 -34.13
N PRO A 439 48.82 -6.08 -32.90
CA PRO A 439 48.25 -6.76 -31.70
C PRO A 439 46.74 -6.57 -31.59
N ARG A 440 46.23 -5.39 -31.92
CA ARG A 440 44.79 -5.09 -31.89
C ARG A 440 44.05 -5.89 -32.97
N GLU A 441 44.59 -5.97 -34.18
CA GLU A 441 43.98 -6.68 -35.27
C GLU A 441 43.98 -8.21 -35.03
N ILE A 442 45.06 -8.77 -34.48
CA ILE A 442 45.12 -10.18 -34.08
C ILE A 442 44.09 -10.53 -33.02
N ILE A 443 43.99 -9.68 -31.96
CA ILE A 443 43.00 -9.91 -30.89
C ILE A 443 41.57 -9.78 -31.46
N GLY A 444 41.30 -8.77 -32.29
CA GLY A 444 40.02 -8.61 -32.96
C GLY A 444 39.62 -9.82 -33.81
N PHE A 445 40.57 -10.35 -34.57
CA PHE A 445 40.40 -11.57 -35.35
C PHE A 445 40.13 -12.81 -34.47
N LEU A 446 40.95 -13.03 -33.44
CA LEU A 446 40.73 -14.15 -32.52
C LEU A 446 39.38 -14.07 -31.78
N ASN A 447 38.97 -12.88 -31.35
CA ASN A 447 37.68 -12.68 -30.71
C ASN A 447 36.51 -13.03 -31.65
N ASP A 448 36.54 -12.60 -32.92
CA ASP A 448 35.51 -12.95 -33.92
C ASP A 448 35.48 -14.49 -34.14
N TYR A 449 36.65 -15.12 -34.33
CA TYR A 449 36.76 -16.58 -34.50
C TYR A 449 36.22 -17.32 -33.25
N MET A 450 36.72 -16.98 -32.07
CA MET A 450 36.35 -17.64 -30.80
C MET A 450 34.87 -17.49 -30.52
N SER A 451 34.28 -16.30 -30.73
CA SER A 451 32.85 -16.06 -30.54
C SER A 451 31.99 -17.00 -31.40
N ARG A 452 32.38 -17.23 -32.68
CA ARG A 452 31.66 -18.15 -33.57
C ARG A 452 31.78 -19.60 -33.09
N MET A 453 32.97 -20.02 -32.70
CA MET A 453 33.22 -21.39 -32.20
C MET A 453 32.53 -21.66 -30.86
N VAL A 454 32.63 -20.72 -29.93
CA VAL A 454 31.96 -20.80 -28.62
C VAL A 454 30.44 -20.85 -28.79
N ASN A 455 29.88 -20.09 -29.72
CA ASN A 455 28.43 -20.17 -30.04
C ASN A 455 28.02 -21.61 -30.44
N CYS A 456 28.81 -22.27 -31.29
CA CYS A 456 28.54 -23.66 -31.67
C CYS A 456 28.66 -24.63 -30.49
N ILE A 457 29.66 -24.45 -29.60
CA ILE A 457 29.83 -25.25 -28.39
C ILE A 457 28.63 -25.07 -27.48
N THR A 458 28.22 -23.82 -27.22
CA THR A 458 27.11 -23.51 -26.29
C THR A 458 25.78 -24.04 -26.81
N LEU A 459 25.49 -23.86 -28.12
CA LEU A 459 24.27 -24.33 -28.76
C LEU A 459 24.17 -25.86 -28.78
N SER A 460 25.32 -26.58 -28.79
CA SER A 460 25.37 -28.03 -28.65
C SER A 460 25.49 -28.51 -27.18
N HIS A 461 25.20 -27.65 -26.19
CA HIS A 461 25.27 -27.97 -24.78
C HIS A 461 26.68 -28.32 -24.24
N GLY A 462 27.74 -27.90 -24.94
CA GLY A 462 29.12 -28.02 -24.47
C GLY A 462 29.52 -26.88 -23.54
N ASN A 463 30.58 -27.11 -22.80
CA ASN A 463 31.22 -26.11 -21.93
C ASN A 463 32.61 -25.82 -22.42
N VAL A 464 32.94 -24.57 -22.69
CA VAL A 464 34.30 -24.15 -22.97
C VAL A 464 35.12 -24.31 -21.69
N ASP A 465 36.15 -25.09 -21.69
CA ASP A 465 37.05 -25.26 -20.55
C ASP A 465 38.06 -24.10 -20.48
N LYS A 466 38.83 -23.94 -21.52
CA LYS A 466 39.86 -22.88 -21.64
C LYS A 466 40.23 -22.56 -23.08
N PHE A 467 40.88 -21.42 -23.25
CA PHE A 467 41.58 -21.06 -24.47
C PHE A 467 43.12 -21.21 -24.24
N GLU A 468 43.82 -21.83 -25.16
CA GLU A 468 45.30 -21.96 -25.13
C GLU A 468 45.86 -21.33 -26.41
N GLY A 469 46.05 -20.00 -26.40
CA GLY A 469 46.37 -19.22 -27.59
C GLY A 469 45.20 -19.18 -28.58
N ASP A 470 45.33 -19.80 -29.76
CA ASP A 470 44.27 -19.97 -30.75
C ASP A 470 43.51 -21.31 -30.61
N ALA A 471 43.91 -22.15 -29.70
CA ALA A 471 43.25 -23.41 -29.41
C ALA A 471 42.08 -23.25 -28.42
N ILE A 472 41.06 -24.07 -28.62
CA ILE A 472 39.88 -24.13 -27.76
C ILE A 472 39.78 -25.54 -27.18
N MET A 473 39.71 -25.63 -25.86
CA MET A 473 39.31 -26.86 -25.16
C MET A 473 37.82 -26.72 -24.75
N ALA A 474 37.01 -27.72 -25.04
CA ALA A 474 35.63 -27.80 -24.61
C ALA A 474 35.25 -29.21 -24.14
N VAL A 475 34.25 -29.31 -23.30
CA VAL A 475 33.84 -30.58 -22.70
C VAL A 475 32.30 -30.67 -22.66
N TRP A 476 31.76 -31.82 -23.07
CA TRP A 476 30.35 -32.19 -22.89
C TRP A 476 30.20 -33.18 -21.74
N GLY A 477 29.23 -32.98 -20.89
CA GLY A 477 28.95 -33.82 -19.72
C GLY A 477 29.69 -33.40 -18.42
N ILE A 478 30.55 -32.37 -18.47
CA ILE A 478 31.35 -31.97 -17.27
C ILE A 478 30.47 -31.41 -16.15
N LEU A 479 29.41 -30.68 -16.44
CA LEU A 479 28.46 -30.09 -15.46
C LEU A 479 27.29 -31.03 -15.12
N ARG A 480 27.26 -32.25 -15.68
CA ARG A 480 26.19 -33.18 -15.40
C ARG A 480 26.32 -33.70 -13.96
N GLU A 481 25.18 -33.75 -13.22
CA GLU A 481 25.15 -34.31 -11.84
C GLU A 481 25.37 -35.82 -11.76
N ASP A 482 25.46 -36.47 -12.91
CA ASP A 482 25.56 -37.91 -13.05
C ASP A 482 26.85 -38.44 -12.38
N SER A 483 26.66 -39.14 -11.30
CA SER A 483 27.80 -39.75 -10.56
C SER A 483 27.91 -41.23 -10.95
N LEU A 484 29.16 -41.75 -11.01
CA LEU A 484 29.46 -43.16 -11.19
C LEU A 484 29.15 -43.98 -9.89
N ALA A 485 28.39 -43.42 -8.97
CA ALA A 485 27.99 -44.08 -7.72
C ALA A 485 27.23 -45.39 -7.95
N PHE A 486 26.58 -45.58 -9.09
CA PHE A 486 25.94 -46.84 -9.43
C PHE A 486 26.92 -48.01 -9.59
N GLU A 487 28.19 -47.75 -9.87
CA GLU A 487 29.24 -48.79 -9.96
C GLU A 487 29.41 -49.51 -8.64
N LYS A 488 29.13 -48.86 -7.51
CA LYS A 488 29.23 -49.44 -6.16
C LYS A 488 27.98 -50.31 -5.80
N LEU A 489 26.91 -50.29 -6.64
CA LEU A 489 25.75 -51.11 -6.40
C LEU A 489 26.01 -52.56 -6.81
N PRO A 490 25.36 -53.56 -6.16
CA PRO A 490 25.47 -54.98 -6.55
C PRO A 490 25.02 -55.19 -7.99
N ASP A 491 25.72 -56.04 -8.73
CA ASP A 491 25.44 -56.34 -10.15
C ASP A 491 24.05 -56.92 -10.41
N SER A 492 23.47 -57.58 -9.41
CA SER A 492 22.10 -58.10 -9.46
C SER A 492 20.99 -57.06 -9.19
N SER A 493 21.36 -55.81 -8.86
CA SER A 493 20.37 -54.75 -8.52
C SER A 493 19.68 -54.21 -9.77
N PRO A 494 18.37 -54.25 -9.85
CA PRO A 494 17.60 -53.58 -10.93
C PRO A 494 17.91 -52.06 -11.02
N GLU A 495 18.18 -51.42 -9.89
CA GLU A 495 18.56 -50.01 -9.81
C GLU A 495 19.90 -49.73 -10.51
N LYS A 496 20.89 -50.64 -10.35
CA LYS A 496 22.18 -50.53 -11.07
C LYS A 496 21.96 -50.57 -12.57
N ALA A 497 21.17 -51.52 -13.05
CA ALA A 497 20.88 -51.68 -14.48
C ALA A 497 20.18 -50.45 -15.06
N GLU A 498 19.20 -49.89 -14.35
CA GLU A 498 18.48 -48.69 -14.78
C GLU A 498 19.41 -47.47 -14.81
N ARG A 499 20.18 -47.22 -13.74
CA ARG A 499 21.11 -46.08 -13.65
C ARG A 499 22.20 -46.19 -14.69
N TYR A 500 22.73 -47.40 -14.93
CA TYR A 500 23.71 -47.65 -15.98
C TYR A 500 23.13 -47.34 -17.38
N ARG A 501 21.92 -47.80 -17.68
CA ARG A 501 21.28 -47.51 -18.94
C ARG A 501 21.09 -46.00 -19.15
N LYS A 502 20.60 -45.28 -18.12
CA LYS A 502 20.46 -43.85 -18.16
C LYS A 502 21.79 -43.12 -18.38
N HIS A 503 22.83 -43.54 -17.65
CA HIS A 503 24.18 -43.02 -17.79
C HIS A 503 24.70 -43.24 -19.23
N LYS A 504 24.56 -44.47 -19.77
CA LYS A 504 24.98 -44.80 -21.14
C LYS A 504 24.28 -43.89 -22.17
N ASN A 505 23.02 -43.62 -22.01
CA ASN A 505 22.29 -42.72 -22.90
C ASN A 505 22.81 -41.27 -22.79
N HIS A 506 23.11 -40.79 -21.60
CA HIS A 506 23.65 -39.43 -21.41
C HIS A 506 25.02 -39.26 -22.06
N ILE A 507 25.95 -40.20 -21.90
CA ILE A 507 27.29 -40.09 -22.51
C ILE A 507 27.23 -40.19 -24.04
N LYS A 508 26.29 -40.98 -24.58
CA LYS A 508 26.02 -41.02 -26.04
C LYS A 508 25.48 -39.68 -26.56
N GLU A 509 24.52 -39.09 -25.83
CA GLU A 509 23.98 -37.79 -26.19
C GLU A 509 25.04 -36.67 -26.12
N ASP A 510 25.92 -36.71 -25.13
CA ASP A 510 27.06 -35.79 -25.02
C ASP A 510 28.00 -35.90 -26.22
N ALA A 511 28.34 -37.13 -26.64
CA ALA A 511 29.20 -37.37 -27.78
C ALA A 511 28.53 -36.94 -29.10
N LEU A 512 27.26 -37.22 -29.26
CA LEU A 512 26.45 -36.78 -30.41
C LEU A 512 26.36 -35.24 -30.48
N ASN A 513 26.12 -34.58 -29.36
CA ASN A 513 26.07 -33.10 -29.28
C ASN A 513 27.43 -32.48 -29.57
N ALA A 514 28.52 -33.10 -29.13
CA ALA A 514 29.87 -32.66 -29.45
C ALA A 514 30.13 -32.72 -30.98
N ILE A 515 29.70 -33.79 -31.65
CA ILE A 515 29.81 -33.91 -33.10
C ILE A 515 28.92 -32.88 -33.81
N ARG A 516 27.68 -32.67 -33.38
CA ARG A 516 26.79 -31.61 -33.90
C ARG A 516 27.45 -30.25 -33.82
N GLY A 517 27.97 -29.90 -32.63
CA GLY A 517 28.67 -28.64 -32.40
C GLY A 517 29.88 -28.48 -33.32
N THR A 518 30.68 -29.57 -33.50
CA THR A 518 31.87 -29.54 -34.35
C THR A 518 31.52 -29.42 -35.86
N ILE A 519 30.49 -30.10 -36.33
CA ILE A 519 29.97 -29.92 -37.69
C ILE A 519 29.45 -28.48 -37.86
N ALA A 520 28.72 -27.95 -36.89
CA ALA A 520 28.27 -26.55 -36.94
C ALA A 520 29.46 -25.57 -37.05
N MET A 521 30.57 -25.82 -36.34
CA MET A 521 31.80 -25.03 -36.48
C MET A 521 32.35 -25.05 -37.91
N ARG A 522 32.37 -26.22 -38.59
CA ARG A 522 32.77 -26.32 -40.00
C ARG A 522 32.00 -25.33 -40.88
N TYR A 523 30.68 -25.23 -40.68
CA TYR A 523 29.85 -24.33 -41.49
C TYR A 523 29.95 -22.87 -41.04
N ALA A 524 30.06 -22.60 -39.77
CA ALA A 524 30.34 -21.26 -39.28
C ALA A 524 31.66 -20.71 -39.82
N LEU A 525 32.67 -21.60 -39.95
CA LEU A 525 33.96 -21.26 -40.53
C LEU A 525 33.89 -21.03 -42.06
N MET A 526 33.10 -21.81 -42.79
CA MET A 526 32.85 -21.57 -44.19
C MET A 526 32.23 -20.18 -44.44
N LYS A 527 31.22 -19.81 -43.61
CA LYS A 527 30.63 -18.46 -43.65
C LYS A 527 31.68 -17.40 -43.35
N TYR A 528 32.45 -17.57 -42.26
CA TYR A 528 33.53 -16.64 -41.91
C TYR A 528 34.50 -16.43 -43.10
N ASN A 529 34.95 -17.50 -43.72
CA ASN A 529 35.89 -17.43 -44.86
C ASN A 529 35.31 -16.71 -46.07
N LYS A 530 34.02 -16.91 -46.37
CA LYS A 530 33.30 -16.18 -47.42
C LYS A 530 33.20 -14.68 -47.10
N ASP A 531 32.81 -14.35 -45.84
CA ASP A 531 32.72 -12.98 -45.40
C ASP A 531 34.10 -12.28 -45.37
N ALA A 532 35.14 -13.01 -44.96
CA ALA A 532 36.51 -12.52 -44.93
C ALA A 532 37.05 -12.20 -46.35
N ALA A 533 36.76 -13.08 -47.32
CA ALA A 533 37.11 -12.83 -48.70
C ALA A 533 36.39 -11.60 -49.27
N ALA A 534 35.10 -11.46 -49.00
CA ALA A 534 34.32 -10.30 -49.42
C ALA A 534 34.84 -9.01 -48.77
N PHE A 535 35.10 -9.05 -47.46
CA PHE A 535 35.67 -7.93 -46.69
C PHE A 535 37.02 -7.49 -47.27
N THR A 536 37.95 -8.42 -47.47
CA THR A 536 39.28 -8.14 -48.01
C THR A 536 39.21 -7.49 -49.39
N LYS A 537 38.31 -8.00 -50.25
CA LYS A 537 38.10 -7.45 -51.60
C LYS A 537 37.49 -6.04 -51.56
N ALA A 538 36.55 -5.79 -50.65
CA ALA A 538 35.89 -4.47 -50.51
C ALA A 538 36.89 -3.38 -50.04
N HIS A 539 37.94 -3.74 -49.32
CA HIS A 539 38.91 -2.81 -48.73
C HIS A 539 40.27 -2.83 -49.48
N GLU A 540 40.36 -3.49 -50.63
CA GLU A 540 41.61 -3.68 -51.38
C GLU A 540 42.28 -2.35 -51.77
N ASN A 541 41.49 -1.30 -52.04
CA ASN A 541 41.97 0.01 -52.51
C ASN A 541 42.14 1.02 -51.35
N GLU A 542 41.98 0.66 -50.11
CA GLU A 542 42.22 1.56 -48.95
C GLU A 542 43.72 1.76 -48.74
N ALA A 543 44.14 2.96 -48.23
CA ALA A 543 45.53 3.29 -47.99
C ALA A 543 46.25 2.34 -47.00
N LYS A 544 45.48 1.77 -46.05
CA LYS A 544 45.87 0.60 -45.24
C LYS A 544 44.82 -0.48 -45.57
N ALA A 545 45.12 -1.32 -46.56
CA ALA A 545 44.19 -2.38 -46.96
C ALA A 545 43.85 -3.29 -45.79
N LYS A 546 42.59 -3.24 -45.37
CA LYS A 546 42.09 -4.12 -44.30
C LYS A 546 42.02 -5.55 -44.80
N TYR A 547 42.27 -6.50 -43.91
CA TYR A 547 42.43 -7.90 -44.24
C TYR A 547 41.80 -8.78 -43.16
N LYS A 548 41.07 -9.79 -43.59
CA LYS A 548 40.66 -10.92 -42.75
C LYS A 548 41.26 -12.20 -43.36
N PRO A 549 41.99 -13.02 -42.58
CA PRO A 549 42.62 -14.23 -43.13
C PRO A 549 41.58 -15.29 -43.46
N HIS A 550 41.87 -16.10 -44.48
CA HIS A 550 41.19 -17.38 -44.68
C HIS A 550 41.75 -18.39 -43.66
N ILE A 551 40.87 -19.04 -42.91
CA ILE A 551 41.27 -19.96 -41.84
C ILE A 551 40.72 -21.37 -42.05
N ARG A 552 41.45 -22.33 -41.54
CA ARG A 552 41.08 -23.74 -41.40
C ARG A 552 41.37 -24.16 -40.00
N ILE A 553 40.55 -25.04 -39.44
CA ILE A 553 40.73 -25.60 -38.10
C ILE A 553 40.91 -27.11 -38.15
N GLY A 554 41.57 -27.64 -37.17
CA GLY A 554 41.52 -29.06 -36.87
C GLY A 554 40.74 -29.28 -35.58
N CYS A 555 39.87 -30.28 -35.57
CA CYS A 555 39.03 -30.63 -34.41
C CYS A 555 39.28 -32.10 -34.02
N GLY A 556 39.55 -32.33 -32.75
CA GLY A 556 39.73 -33.67 -32.21
C GLY A 556 38.76 -33.94 -31.09
N LEU A 557 38.04 -35.06 -31.16
CA LEU A 557 37.07 -35.47 -30.14
C LEU A 557 37.48 -36.85 -29.55
N ASN A 558 37.43 -36.95 -28.23
CA ASN A 558 37.60 -38.18 -27.51
C ASN A 558 36.57 -38.32 -26.39
N SER A 559 35.90 -39.47 -26.34
CA SER A 559 35.00 -39.80 -25.23
C SER A 559 35.69 -40.74 -24.25
N GLY A 560 35.66 -40.42 -22.98
CA GLY A 560 36.31 -41.25 -21.99
C GLY A 560 36.20 -40.72 -20.57
N ARG A 561 36.78 -41.49 -19.66
CA ARG A 561 36.76 -41.17 -18.23
C ARG A 561 37.87 -40.17 -17.87
N ALA A 562 37.48 -39.10 -17.20
CA ALA A 562 38.38 -38.07 -16.72
C ALA A 562 38.01 -37.62 -15.29
N THR A 563 38.98 -37.06 -14.56
CA THR A 563 38.70 -36.40 -13.28
C THR A 563 38.26 -34.98 -13.55
N CYS A 564 37.05 -34.63 -13.12
CA CYS A 564 36.48 -33.33 -13.24
C CYS A 564 36.34 -32.69 -11.86
N GLY A 565 36.71 -31.42 -11.72
CA GLY A 565 36.64 -30.71 -10.46
C GLY A 565 37.40 -29.38 -10.48
N ILE A 566 37.44 -28.71 -9.34
CA ILE A 566 38.22 -27.49 -9.17
C ILE A 566 39.68 -27.81 -9.02
N MET A 567 40.52 -27.16 -9.79
CA MET A 567 41.97 -27.26 -9.74
C MET A 567 42.61 -25.88 -9.76
N GLY A 568 43.66 -25.69 -9.00
CA GLY A 568 44.43 -24.44 -8.98
C GLY A 568 45.05 -24.15 -7.64
N SER A 569 45.35 -22.86 -7.45
CA SER A 569 45.84 -22.31 -6.18
C SER A 569 44.71 -21.54 -5.48
N GLU A 570 44.97 -21.04 -4.25
CA GLU A 570 44.06 -20.14 -3.54
C GLU A 570 43.72 -18.86 -4.35
N ASP A 571 44.67 -18.39 -5.17
CA ASP A 571 44.53 -17.17 -5.96
C ASP A 571 43.85 -17.38 -7.33
N LYS A 572 43.95 -18.61 -7.87
CA LYS A 572 43.38 -18.92 -9.20
C LYS A 572 42.91 -20.37 -9.24
N MET A 573 41.62 -20.53 -9.42
CA MET A 573 40.96 -21.83 -9.55
C MET A 573 40.21 -21.92 -10.88
N GLU A 574 40.29 -23.12 -11.50
CA GLU A 574 39.56 -23.43 -12.72
C GLU A 574 38.77 -24.72 -12.51
N TYR A 575 37.56 -24.79 -12.98
CA TYR A 575 36.77 -26.02 -13.04
C TYR A 575 37.08 -26.68 -14.37
N THR A 576 37.84 -27.80 -14.33
CA THR A 576 38.38 -28.41 -15.53
C THR A 576 38.37 -29.94 -15.45
N ALA A 577 38.65 -30.57 -16.58
CA ALA A 577 38.85 -32.03 -16.69
C ALA A 577 40.31 -32.38 -16.87
N ILE A 578 40.78 -33.43 -16.20
CA ILE A 578 42.17 -33.93 -16.26
C ILE A 578 42.17 -35.45 -16.41
N GLY A 579 43.10 -35.94 -17.20
CA GLY A 579 43.34 -37.38 -17.37
C GLY A 579 43.79 -37.75 -18.77
N ASP A 580 44.06 -39.05 -18.95
CA ASP A 580 44.55 -39.57 -20.23
C ASP A 580 43.56 -39.31 -21.40
N ALA A 581 42.25 -39.30 -21.09
CA ALA A 581 41.22 -39.01 -22.08
C ALA A 581 41.35 -37.57 -22.64
N VAL A 582 41.77 -36.60 -21.81
CA VAL A 582 41.97 -35.20 -22.21
C VAL A 582 43.21 -35.10 -23.10
N ASN A 583 44.30 -35.69 -22.70
CA ASN A 583 45.56 -35.75 -23.46
C ASN A 583 45.35 -36.44 -24.83
N PHE A 584 44.48 -37.47 -24.87
CA PHE A 584 44.19 -38.18 -26.09
C PHE A 584 43.34 -37.34 -27.05
N ALA A 585 42.38 -36.55 -26.55
CA ALA A 585 41.62 -35.60 -27.38
C ALA A 585 42.53 -34.54 -28.04
N SER A 586 43.48 -33.96 -27.28
CA SER A 586 44.48 -33.01 -27.82
C SER A 586 45.35 -33.64 -28.90
N ARG A 587 45.80 -34.85 -28.71
CA ARG A 587 46.57 -35.58 -29.74
C ARG A 587 45.71 -35.92 -30.97
N THR A 588 44.43 -36.22 -30.77
CA THR A 588 43.52 -36.48 -31.90
C THR A 588 43.34 -35.21 -32.74
N GLU A 589 43.29 -34.03 -32.11
CA GLU A 589 43.29 -32.76 -32.82
C GLU A 589 44.52 -32.61 -33.69
N SER A 590 45.71 -32.76 -33.12
CA SER A 590 47.00 -32.64 -33.84
C SER A 590 47.11 -33.63 -35.00
N SER A 591 46.46 -34.80 -34.92
CA SER A 591 46.45 -35.86 -35.95
C SER A 591 45.59 -35.50 -37.16
N ASN A 592 44.74 -34.44 -37.13
CA ASN A 592 44.01 -34.03 -38.33
C ASN A 592 44.93 -33.61 -39.48
N LYS A 593 46.05 -32.94 -39.18
CA LYS A 593 47.00 -32.51 -40.23
C LYS A 593 47.57 -33.68 -41.02
N PRO A 594 48.17 -34.71 -40.44
CA PRO A 594 48.66 -35.90 -41.18
C PRO A 594 47.53 -36.74 -41.78
N CYS A 595 46.31 -36.75 -41.19
CA CYS A 595 45.17 -37.48 -41.72
C CYS A 595 44.45 -36.76 -42.83
N GLY A 596 44.75 -35.49 -43.10
CA GLY A 596 44.07 -34.67 -44.09
C GLY A 596 42.58 -34.52 -43.80
N THR A 597 42.26 -34.19 -42.56
CA THR A 597 40.87 -34.02 -42.04
C THR A 597 40.74 -32.71 -41.30
N ASP A 598 39.50 -32.27 -41.10
CA ASP A 598 39.15 -31.17 -40.23
C ASP A 598 38.57 -31.64 -38.87
N ILE A 599 37.87 -32.78 -38.86
CA ILE A 599 37.25 -33.37 -37.66
C ILE A 599 37.63 -34.82 -37.54
N LEU A 600 38.32 -35.18 -36.46
CA LEU A 600 38.64 -36.55 -36.10
C LEU A 600 37.96 -36.97 -34.81
N ILE A 601 37.42 -38.16 -34.76
CA ILE A 601 37.00 -38.83 -33.53
C ILE A 601 37.85 -40.05 -33.29
N THR A 602 38.07 -40.37 -32.01
CA THR A 602 38.78 -41.57 -31.57
C THR A 602 37.97 -42.83 -31.74
N GLU A 603 38.61 -43.98 -31.71
CA GLU A 603 37.95 -45.27 -31.64
C GLU A 603 37.03 -45.44 -30.43
N ASP A 604 37.39 -44.85 -29.27
CA ASP A 604 36.55 -44.81 -28.07
C ASP A 604 35.23 -44.11 -28.36
N THR A 605 35.25 -42.92 -29.00
CA THR A 605 34.04 -42.17 -29.38
C THR A 605 33.21 -42.91 -30.45
N TYR A 606 33.89 -43.49 -31.43
CA TYR A 606 33.25 -44.30 -32.45
C TYR A 606 32.54 -45.53 -31.86
N ASN A 607 33.24 -46.28 -30.96
CA ASN A 607 32.68 -47.47 -30.31
C ASN A 607 31.50 -47.14 -29.38
N LEU A 608 31.48 -45.95 -28.80
CA LEU A 608 30.35 -45.45 -28.00
C LEU A 608 29.09 -45.25 -28.84
N LEU A 609 29.24 -44.82 -30.09
CA LEU A 609 28.12 -44.41 -30.95
C LEU A 609 27.74 -45.47 -32.01
N LYS A 610 28.67 -46.42 -32.37
CA LYS A 610 28.50 -47.29 -33.55
C LYS A 610 27.22 -48.15 -33.53
N ASP A 611 26.81 -48.60 -32.40
CA ASP A 611 25.66 -49.54 -32.29
C ASP A 611 24.30 -48.87 -32.52
N ASP A 612 24.24 -47.57 -32.33
CA ASP A 612 23.00 -46.82 -32.35
C ASP A 612 22.97 -45.78 -33.47
N PHE A 613 24.11 -45.28 -33.92
CA PHE A 613 24.17 -44.07 -34.76
C PHE A 613 25.14 -44.20 -35.97
N ILE A 614 25.95 -45.24 -36.07
CA ILE A 614 26.95 -45.35 -37.15
C ILE A 614 26.68 -46.56 -38.03
N LYS A 615 26.45 -46.32 -39.34
CA LYS A 615 26.24 -47.35 -40.34
C LYS A 615 27.55 -47.73 -41.01
N ASN A 616 27.80 -48.99 -41.19
CA ASN A 616 28.99 -49.51 -41.87
C ASN A 616 28.64 -49.91 -43.30
N GLU A 617 29.08 -49.10 -44.29
CA GLU A 617 29.01 -49.45 -45.69
C GLU A 617 30.37 -49.14 -46.33
N SER A 618 31.18 -50.17 -46.63
CA SER A 618 32.49 -50.02 -47.32
C SER A 618 33.30 -48.82 -46.89
N ASN A 619 34.20 -48.76 -46.08
CA ASN A 619 35.02 -47.63 -45.61
C ASN A 619 34.24 -46.35 -45.16
N ASN A 620 32.96 -46.21 -45.54
CA ASN A 620 32.05 -45.20 -45.06
C ASN A 620 31.12 -45.83 -44.04
N TYR A 621 31.08 -45.25 -42.84
CA TYR A 621 30.27 -45.74 -41.75
C TYR A 621 29.15 -44.73 -41.51
N SER A 622 27.90 -45.12 -41.74
CA SER A 622 26.73 -44.30 -41.35
C SER A 622 25.72 -45.16 -40.61
N ILE A 623 25.06 -44.58 -39.66
CA ILE A 623 24.00 -45.23 -38.93
C ILE A 623 22.65 -44.88 -39.51
N LYS A 624 21.82 -45.89 -39.77
CA LYS A 624 20.40 -45.74 -39.92
C LYS A 624 19.76 -45.97 -38.58
N THR A 625 19.30 -44.90 -37.98
CA THR A 625 18.33 -44.95 -36.88
C THR A 625 16.94 -44.66 -37.43
N GLU A 626 15.89 -44.99 -36.71
CA GLU A 626 14.53 -44.53 -37.02
C GLU A 626 14.45 -42.99 -37.02
N ASN A 627 15.38 -42.33 -36.37
CA ASN A 627 15.52 -40.88 -36.33
C ASN A 627 16.71 -40.45 -37.24
N LEU A 628 16.42 -40.08 -38.48
CA LEU A 628 17.39 -39.63 -39.49
C LEU A 628 18.25 -38.41 -39.03
N GLU A 629 17.77 -37.63 -38.05
CA GLU A 629 18.48 -36.47 -37.51
C GLU A 629 19.80 -36.86 -36.82
N ASN A 630 19.95 -38.10 -36.43
CA ASN A 630 21.12 -38.60 -35.71
C ASN A 630 22.08 -39.42 -36.56
N GLU A 631 21.82 -39.53 -37.85
CA GLU A 631 22.75 -40.28 -38.76
C GLU A 631 24.07 -39.53 -38.90
N ILE A 632 25.19 -40.17 -38.59
CA ILE A 632 26.54 -39.66 -38.76
C ILE A 632 27.31 -40.52 -39.81
N ILE A 633 27.88 -39.87 -40.81
CA ILE A 633 28.77 -40.51 -41.79
C ILE A 633 30.22 -40.29 -41.37
N VAL A 634 30.95 -41.33 -41.14
CA VAL A 634 32.38 -41.30 -40.79
C VAL A 634 33.18 -42.18 -41.73
N GLU A 635 34.45 -41.84 -41.93
CA GLU A 635 35.38 -42.63 -42.72
C GLU A 635 36.58 -43.03 -41.84
N MET A 636 36.90 -44.32 -41.80
CA MET A 636 38.06 -44.82 -41.07
C MET A 636 39.35 -44.37 -41.77
N ILE A 637 40.26 -43.79 -41.01
CA ILE A 637 41.59 -43.44 -41.50
C ILE A 637 42.39 -44.75 -41.73
N PRO A 638 42.98 -44.94 -42.94
CA PRO A 638 43.55 -46.22 -43.36
C PRO A 638 44.91 -46.53 -42.75
N VAL A 639 45.22 -45.99 -41.57
CA VAL A 639 46.46 -46.23 -40.80
C VAL A 639 46.11 -46.42 -39.33
N GLU A 640 46.89 -47.28 -38.66
CA GLU A 640 46.81 -47.44 -37.22
C GLU A 640 47.76 -46.48 -36.50
N PHE A 641 47.31 -45.93 -35.41
CA PHE A 641 48.09 -45.01 -34.57
C PHE A 641 48.46 -45.70 -33.28
N GLU A 642 49.72 -45.79 -32.98
CA GLU A 642 50.17 -46.33 -31.68
C GLU A 642 50.08 -45.24 -30.63
N VAL A 643 49.15 -45.42 -29.66
CA VAL A 643 48.90 -44.47 -28.59
C VAL A 643 49.52 -44.99 -27.30
N LYS A 644 50.43 -44.22 -26.70
CA LYS A 644 51.10 -44.59 -25.45
C LYS A 644 50.08 -44.96 -24.39
N GLY A 645 50.11 -46.18 -23.90
CA GLY A 645 49.24 -46.72 -22.84
C GLY A 645 47.92 -47.32 -23.36
N LYS A 646 47.57 -47.17 -24.64
CA LYS A 646 46.34 -47.73 -25.27
C LYS A 646 46.60 -48.74 -26.40
N GLY A 647 47.84 -48.81 -26.88
CA GLY A 647 48.20 -49.65 -28.04
C GLY A 647 47.73 -49.06 -29.38
N ALA A 648 47.54 -49.91 -30.39
CA ALA A 648 47.12 -49.51 -31.73
C ALA A 648 45.63 -49.05 -31.70
N GLN A 649 45.37 -47.89 -32.24
CA GLN A 649 44.02 -47.26 -32.28
C GLN A 649 43.74 -46.75 -33.72
N HIS A 650 42.47 -46.80 -34.11
CA HIS A 650 41.98 -46.17 -35.32
C HIS A 650 41.37 -44.82 -35.06
N PHE A 651 41.52 -43.90 -35.98
CA PHE A 651 40.80 -42.65 -36.04
C PHE A 651 39.74 -42.65 -37.12
N TYR A 652 38.65 -41.88 -36.93
CA TYR A 652 37.57 -41.77 -37.88
C TYR A 652 37.38 -40.31 -38.25
N GLY A 653 37.44 -39.97 -39.50
CA GLY A 653 37.13 -38.63 -40.03
C GLY A 653 35.61 -38.42 -40.11
N VAL A 654 35.09 -37.38 -39.52
CA VAL A 654 33.69 -37.06 -39.57
C VAL A 654 33.35 -36.39 -40.88
N VAL A 655 32.51 -37.04 -41.68
CA VAL A 655 32.15 -36.59 -43.04
C VAL A 655 30.94 -35.65 -42.96
N ASN A 656 29.80 -36.13 -42.46
CA ASN A 656 28.55 -35.39 -42.46
C ASN A 656 27.51 -35.94 -41.44
N MET A 657 26.49 -35.14 -41.14
CA MET A 657 25.24 -35.55 -40.51
C MET A 657 24.07 -35.17 -41.45
N PRO A 658 23.58 -36.07 -42.30
CA PRO A 658 22.61 -35.75 -43.34
C PRO A 658 21.26 -35.26 -42.82
N GLY A 659 20.85 -35.71 -41.62
CA GLY A 659 19.57 -35.29 -40.97
C GLY A 659 19.70 -34.09 -40.05
N PHE A 660 20.88 -33.50 -39.88
CA PHE A 660 21.10 -32.39 -38.96
C PHE A 660 20.62 -31.06 -39.55
N ASP A 661 19.54 -30.50 -38.99
CA ASP A 661 19.02 -29.18 -39.36
C ASP A 661 19.88 -28.07 -38.76
N ILE A 662 20.90 -27.70 -39.50
CA ILE A 662 21.88 -26.69 -39.07
C ILE A 662 21.29 -25.28 -39.03
N GLN A 663 20.29 -24.97 -39.86
CA GLN A 663 19.61 -23.68 -39.85
C GLN A 663 18.85 -23.50 -38.55
N LYS A 664 18.05 -24.50 -38.13
CA LYS A 664 17.33 -24.52 -36.86
C LYS A 664 18.29 -24.47 -35.67
N PHE A 665 19.45 -25.12 -35.80
CA PHE A 665 20.48 -25.09 -34.75
C PHE A 665 20.97 -23.65 -34.52
N PHE A 666 21.34 -22.92 -35.54
CA PHE A 666 21.84 -21.55 -35.42
C PHE A 666 20.76 -20.52 -35.08
N GLN A 667 19.46 -20.76 -35.38
CA GLN A 667 18.38 -19.86 -35.01
C GLN A 667 18.21 -19.68 -33.50
N GLN A 668 18.81 -20.57 -32.68
CA GLN A 668 18.81 -20.50 -31.23
C GLN A 668 19.92 -19.61 -30.67
N GLY A 669 20.87 -19.15 -31.51
CA GLY A 669 22.02 -18.36 -31.15
C GLY A 669 22.02 -16.94 -31.70
N GLU A 670 23.21 -16.35 -31.82
CA GLU A 670 23.38 -15.00 -32.35
C GLU A 670 23.06 -14.96 -33.87
N PRO A 671 22.18 -14.08 -34.32
CA PRO A 671 21.71 -14.03 -35.72
C PRO A 671 22.84 -13.82 -36.73
N GLU A 672 23.92 -13.12 -36.35
CA GLU A 672 25.08 -12.84 -37.21
C GLU A 672 25.90 -14.08 -37.52
N PHE A 673 25.76 -15.16 -36.76
CA PHE A 673 26.49 -16.42 -36.92
C PHE A 673 25.74 -17.45 -37.77
N VAL A 674 24.49 -17.16 -38.17
CA VAL A 674 23.71 -18.06 -39.02
C VAL A 674 24.35 -18.17 -40.38
N PRO A 675 24.70 -19.40 -40.86
CA PRO A 675 25.23 -19.61 -42.19
C PRO A 675 24.26 -19.17 -43.29
N ASP A 676 24.81 -18.66 -44.40
CA ASP A 676 23.98 -18.29 -45.56
C ASP A 676 23.50 -19.53 -46.33
N GLU A 677 22.56 -19.33 -47.26
CA GLU A 677 21.98 -20.44 -48.06
C GLU A 677 23.01 -21.26 -48.84
N ASP A 678 24.11 -20.62 -49.31
CA ASP A 678 25.13 -21.34 -50.07
C ASP A 678 25.95 -22.27 -49.15
N CYS A 679 26.22 -21.83 -47.90
CA CYS A 679 26.85 -22.71 -46.92
C CYS A 679 25.91 -23.84 -46.51
N LEU A 680 24.59 -23.56 -46.37
CA LEU A 680 23.60 -24.56 -46.02
C LEU A 680 23.40 -25.65 -47.08
N LYS A 681 23.55 -25.34 -48.37
CA LYS A 681 23.50 -26.35 -49.44
C LYS A 681 24.62 -27.39 -49.36
N ALA A 682 25.73 -27.09 -48.72
CA ALA A 682 26.85 -28.02 -48.49
C ALA A 682 26.62 -28.96 -47.29
N VAL A 683 25.44 -28.93 -46.67
CA VAL A 683 25.05 -29.68 -45.45
C VAL A 683 23.81 -30.49 -45.74
N GLY A 684 23.55 -31.44 -44.86
CA GLY A 684 22.33 -32.27 -44.93
C GLY A 684 22.45 -33.39 -45.95
N PRO A 685 21.32 -33.80 -46.58
CA PRO A 685 21.30 -34.95 -47.49
C PRO A 685 22.21 -34.81 -48.70
N ASP A 686 22.42 -33.58 -49.17
CA ASP A 686 23.26 -33.27 -50.37
C ASP A 686 24.70 -32.91 -49.99
N GLY A 687 25.04 -32.92 -48.69
CA GLY A 687 26.40 -32.66 -48.23
C GLY A 687 27.40 -33.75 -48.55
N PRO A 688 28.68 -33.61 -48.08
CA PRO A 688 29.76 -34.56 -48.37
C PRO A 688 29.37 -35.99 -47.97
N LYS A 689 29.70 -36.96 -48.84
CA LYS A 689 29.44 -38.41 -48.60
C LYS A 689 30.68 -39.20 -48.27
N ASN A 690 31.84 -38.61 -48.43
CA ASN A 690 33.16 -39.20 -48.11
C ASN A 690 34.19 -38.11 -47.79
N MET A 691 35.32 -38.48 -47.25
CA MET A 691 36.40 -37.54 -46.86
C MET A 691 37.03 -36.85 -48.08
N ALA A 692 37.01 -37.44 -49.25
CA ALA A 692 37.49 -36.79 -50.47
C ALA A 692 36.68 -35.54 -50.77
N GLN A 693 35.35 -35.62 -50.65
CA GLN A 693 34.45 -34.46 -50.83
C GLN A 693 34.61 -33.43 -49.71
N VAL A 694 34.87 -33.82 -48.48
CA VAL A 694 35.18 -32.88 -47.38
C VAL A 694 36.47 -32.12 -47.67
N ARG A 695 37.52 -32.84 -48.13
CA ARG A 695 38.79 -32.22 -48.52
C ARG A 695 38.62 -31.21 -49.66
N GLU A 696 37.85 -31.55 -50.68
CA GLU A 696 37.54 -30.66 -51.79
C GLU A 696 36.81 -29.42 -51.30
N LEU A 697 35.73 -29.59 -50.48
CA LEU A 697 34.93 -28.52 -49.92
C LEU A 697 35.74 -27.53 -49.08
N LEU A 698 36.68 -28.01 -48.28
CA LEU A 698 37.48 -27.21 -47.34
C LEU A 698 38.89 -26.86 -47.84
N GLY A 699 39.24 -27.30 -49.06
CA GLY A 699 40.59 -27.10 -49.61
C GLY A 699 41.70 -27.78 -48.82
N ILE A 700 41.41 -28.95 -48.24
CA ILE A 700 42.38 -29.71 -47.45
C ILE A 700 43.20 -30.58 -48.38
N PRO A 701 44.55 -30.60 -48.26
CA PRO A 701 45.37 -31.45 -49.12
C PRO A 701 45.11 -32.93 -48.87
N VAL A 702 45.14 -33.73 -49.95
CA VAL A 702 45.04 -35.18 -49.81
C VAL A 702 46.32 -35.72 -49.15
N PRO A 703 46.21 -36.47 -48.04
CA PRO A 703 47.38 -37.01 -47.37
C PRO A 703 48.02 -38.16 -48.15
N ASP A 704 49.33 -38.21 -48.13
CA ASP A 704 50.08 -39.36 -48.59
C ASP A 704 50.51 -40.23 -47.40
N PHE A 705 49.68 -41.21 -47.08
CA PHE A 705 49.87 -42.08 -45.92
C PHE A 705 51.14 -42.94 -46.00
N GLU A 706 51.77 -43.09 -47.20
CA GLU A 706 53.02 -43.79 -47.36
C GLU A 706 54.23 -42.96 -46.93
N LYS A 707 54.09 -41.59 -46.99
CA LYS A 707 55.16 -40.64 -46.70
C LYS A 707 55.00 -39.90 -45.38
N VAL A 708 53.96 -40.16 -44.64
CA VAL A 708 53.70 -39.45 -43.36
C VAL A 708 54.78 -39.87 -42.37
N ASN A 709 55.88 -39.12 -42.32
CA ASN A 709 56.82 -39.14 -41.19
C ASN A 709 56.27 -38.26 -40.10
N LEU A 710 55.71 -38.88 -39.07
CA LEU A 710 55.45 -38.20 -37.83
C LEU A 710 56.76 -37.92 -37.15
N ASN A 711 57.18 -36.63 -37.07
CA ASN A 711 58.33 -36.25 -36.27
C ASN A 711 58.05 -36.66 -34.83
N GLU A 712 58.90 -37.57 -34.30
CA GLU A 712 58.76 -38.22 -32.99
C GLU A 712 58.72 -37.21 -31.82
N GLU A 713 59.22 -35.98 -32.00
CA GLU A 713 59.29 -34.95 -30.94
C GLU A 713 57.98 -34.14 -30.74
N GLU A 714 57.18 -33.91 -31.80
CA GLU A 714 55.95 -33.09 -31.71
C GLU A 714 54.69 -33.93 -31.45
N ASN A 715 54.60 -35.16 -31.88
CA ASN A 715 53.43 -36.02 -31.72
C ASN A 715 53.77 -37.33 -31.05
N LYS A 716 53.37 -37.51 -29.79
CA LYS A 716 53.47 -38.76 -29.03
C LYS A 716 52.58 -39.90 -29.57
N ILE A 717 52.08 -39.76 -30.78
CA ILE A 717 51.33 -40.77 -31.52
C ILE A 717 52.20 -41.22 -32.72
N GLN A 718 52.54 -42.48 -32.81
CA GLN A 718 53.30 -43.05 -33.89
C GLN A 718 52.38 -43.85 -34.81
N ILE A 719 52.57 -43.72 -36.14
CA ILE A 719 51.90 -44.59 -37.10
C ILE A 719 52.58 -45.95 -37.03
N LYS A 720 51.81 -47.00 -36.82
CA LYS A 720 52.28 -48.36 -36.89
C LYS A 720 52.33 -48.78 -38.37
N LYS A 721 53.52 -49.04 -38.91
CA LYS A 721 53.74 -49.56 -40.26
C LYS A 721 53.35 -51.04 -40.37
#